data_dd427ef4c7830a3f2db5b9290c73cc4f
#
_entry.id   dd427ef4c7830a3f2db5b9290c73cc4f
#
_cell.length_a   1.000
_cell.length_b   1.000
_cell.length_c   1.000
_cell.angle_alpha   90.00
_cell.angle_beta   90.00
_cell.angle_gamma   90.00
#
_symmetry.space_group_name_H-M   'P 1'
#
loop_
_entity.id
_entity.type
_entity.pdbx_description
1 polymer ?
#
loop_
_entity_poly.entity_id
_entity_poly.type
_entity_poly.pdbx_seq_one_letter_code
_entity_poly.pdbx_strand_id
1 'polypeptide(L)'
;MSNYTIHVISHTHWDREWYMPFEKHRRRLVMLMDALLDLLDKDPDFKHFHTDGQIIPIEDYLEIRPHQRERIEKAAAVGRLSLGPWYVLQDEFLTSGEANIRNMMFGLKTASKYGNPIKIGYLPDSFGNISQMPQILRGFGIDNAVFGRGINRWQDQYDEDEPESRGYKSELIWRSPDGSEVLGIFMANWYSNAMTIPTDPDKVLEYVNNVRQACMRYATTTHLLFMNGCDHTPSQPDVSTAIKLANEKLQDAVMIHSNFTDYVSKVKEEVHDLQIKEGELRSEYTDGWGTLTNVLSSRIYQKQANWRCQSLLEKLVEPFSAFAFMLGEKYDSDLIWYAWKTLMQNHPHDSICGCSCDEVHREMDTRFEKCYVLSEQLAKEAFENIAKNINISNLKADSLKIVVFNPINVTRKELVTAIVDFPKDSEIYDLMVMDADGNDVPSYLLEDMGIVWDYDLPEVGFRIPYHVRRFRIAFLASVPSMGYATYQVLPTEETISEIYKIDCMENEHLLVEILNDGRLNITDKNSGFCFRGLNQFQDSLDVGDEYNYRAPKEDEIVSPYASDTKIGPILSNNIYSECTIKTKLRLSEKPMDINYTLLLVKGSRRLYVHADVLNEHKDHRLRVLFPTDVNTDYVSADGQFDVVKRRITPWKGWKNPSNCQPQQAFVDVSDDEKGLTIANRGLPEYEVLRDGRNTIAITLLRAVKHLGDWGVFPTPEAQCQGLHTFEYAIIPHAGKLESSIADIDARAFNAPLTAIQIKNGGNKLAPRGIFIDLQPQKLVISSIKKAEDRDSLIVRFYNPYHNSMLGTLTSPMPVDNVYLCNLAEERLEKLECINGVVTLDVPPKKIITCEIVTKY
;
A
#
# COMPACT_ATOMS: atom_id res chain seq x y z
N MET A 1 -47.42 -14.85 -9.60
CA MET A 1 -46.24 -15.37 -8.92
C MET A 1 -45.03 -14.82 -9.67
N SER A 2 -44.10 -14.24 -9.03
CA SER A 2 -42.86 -13.72 -9.67
C SER A 2 -42.07 -14.91 -10.17
N ASN A 3 -41.78 -14.98 -11.48
CA ASN A 3 -40.93 -16.01 -12.03
C ASN A 3 -39.47 -15.64 -11.78
N TYR A 4 -38.72 -16.44 -10.99
CA TYR A 4 -37.32 -16.23 -10.73
C TYR A 4 -36.48 -16.69 -11.91
N THR A 5 -35.39 -15.96 -12.19
CA THR A 5 -34.31 -16.38 -13.09
C THR A 5 -33.06 -16.71 -12.26
N ILE A 6 -32.63 -17.94 -12.32
CA ILE A 6 -31.44 -18.43 -11.62
C ILE A 6 -30.27 -18.38 -12.59
N HIS A 7 -29.31 -17.49 -12.34
CA HIS A 7 -28.09 -17.34 -13.12
C HIS A 7 -27.03 -18.28 -12.56
N VAL A 8 -26.70 -19.33 -13.26
CA VAL A 8 -25.60 -20.24 -12.93
C VAL A 8 -24.33 -19.69 -13.58
N ILE A 9 -23.36 -19.29 -12.78
CA ILE A 9 -22.06 -18.80 -13.23
C ILE A 9 -20.99 -19.84 -12.89
N SER A 10 -20.50 -20.55 -13.91
CA SER A 10 -19.38 -21.47 -13.74
C SER A 10 -18.07 -20.68 -13.61
N HIS A 11 -17.31 -20.98 -12.57
CA HIS A 11 -16.08 -20.27 -12.23
C HIS A 11 -15.12 -21.14 -11.44
N THR A 12 -13.95 -20.64 -11.17
CA THR A 12 -13.06 -21.07 -10.08
C THR A 12 -12.66 -19.82 -9.30
N HIS A 13 -12.48 -19.91 -7.97
CA HIS A 13 -11.63 -18.97 -7.27
C HIS A 13 -10.20 -19.49 -7.37
N TRP A 14 -9.27 -18.62 -7.79
CA TRP A 14 -7.92 -19.05 -8.09
C TRP A 14 -6.88 -18.26 -7.31
N ASP A 15 -6.50 -18.81 -6.14
CA ASP A 15 -5.31 -18.35 -5.46
C ASP A 15 -4.09 -18.84 -6.24
N ARG A 16 -3.25 -17.90 -6.65
CA ARG A 16 -2.04 -18.19 -7.40
C ARG A 16 -1.09 -19.08 -6.62
N GLU A 17 -1.06 -18.87 -5.32
CA GLU A 17 -0.27 -19.58 -4.31
C GLU A 17 -0.93 -19.35 -2.93
N TRP A 18 -0.93 -20.36 -2.06
CA TRP A 18 -1.54 -20.30 -0.72
C TRP A 18 -1.04 -21.46 0.16
N TYR A 19 -1.87 -22.51 0.41
CA TYR A 19 -1.48 -23.71 1.17
C TYR A 19 -0.53 -24.63 0.39
N MET A 20 -0.23 -24.34 -0.85
CA MET A 20 0.79 -24.96 -1.68
C MET A 20 1.59 -23.87 -2.41
N PRO A 21 2.88 -24.12 -2.72
CA PRO A 21 3.69 -23.19 -3.50
C PRO A 21 3.19 -23.07 -4.95
N PHE A 22 3.51 -21.96 -5.58
CA PHE A 22 3.05 -21.53 -6.90
C PHE A 22 3.12 -22.65 -7.98
N GLU A 23 4.25 -23.36 -8.10
CA GLU A 23 4.39 -24.38 -9.16
C GLU A 23 3.45 -25.56 -8.97
N LYS A 24 3.05 -25.90 -7.75
CA LYS A 24 2.03 -26.92 -7.50
C LYS A 24 0.64 -26.43 -7.88
N HIS A 25 0.30 -25.18 -7.58
CA HIS A 25 -0.94 -24.55 -8.04
C HIS A 25 -0.93 -24.41 -9.56
N ARG A 26 0.17 -23.94 -10.18
CA ARG A 26 0.28 -23.83 -11.65
C ARG A 26 0.09 -25.18 -12.35
N ARG A 27 0.61 -26.26 -11.78
CA ARG A 27 0.34 -27.61 -12.33
C ARG A 27 -1.17 -27.93 -12.36
N ARG A 28 -1.90 -27.58 -11.30
CA ARG A 28 -3.36 -27.74 -11.23
C ARG A 28 -4.07 -26.80 -12.21
N LEU A 29 -3.61 -25.55 -12.35
CA LEU A 29 -4.13 -24.58 -13.31
C LEU A 29 -4.03 -25.13 -14.74
N VAL A 30 -2.88 -25.72 -15.11
CA VAL A 30 -2.70 -26.32 -16.44
C VAL A 30 -3.72 -27.41 -16.67
N MET A 31 -3.97 -28.29 -15.68
CA MET A 31 -5.00 -29.35 -15.80
C MET A 31 -6.40 -28.77 -15.94
N LEU A 32 -6.73 -27.75 -15.12
CA LEU A 32 -8.03 -27.07 -15.19
C LEU A 32 -8.25 -26.44 -16.55
N MET A 33 -7.29 -25.68 -17.04
CA MET A 33 -7.40 -24.95 -18.31
C MET A 33 -7.42 -25.88 -19.53
N ASP A 34 -6.60 -26.93 -19.54
CA ASP A 34 -6.64 -27.95 -20.61
C ASP A 34 -8.04 -28.58 -20.66
N ALA A 35 -8.62 -29.00 -19.54
CA ALA A 35 -9.97 -29.57 -19.45
C ALA A 35 -11.06 -28.56 -19.80
N LEU A 36 -10.96 -27.31 -19.35
CA LEU A 36 -11.92 -26.24 -19.66
C LEU A 36 -11.95 -25.95 -21.17
N LEU A 37 -10.82 -25.78 -21.82
CA LEU A 37 -10.76 -25.51 -23.25
C LEU A 37 -11.37 -26.66 -24.03
N ASP A 38 -11.10 -27.92 -23.63
CA ASP A 38 -11.72 -29.09 -24.21
C ASP A 38 -13.24 -29.13 -24.04
N LEU A 39 -13.75 -28.74 -22.86
CA LEU A 39 -15.17 -28.62 -22.57
C LEU A 39 -15.83 -27.54 -23.43
N LEU A 40 -15.21 -26.36 -23.52
CA LEU A 40 -15.69 -25.26 -24.38
C LEU A 40 -15.76 -25.64 -25.85
N ASP A 41 -14.85 -26.48 -26.36
CA ASP A 41 -14.90 -26.96 -27.75
C ASP A 41 -15.96 -28.06 -27.98
N LYS A 42 -16.20 -28.92 -26.99
CA LYS A 42 -17.06 -30.11 -27.13
C LYS A 42 -18.53 -29.86 -26.78
N ASP A 43 -18.80 -29.02 -25.77
CA ASP A 43 -20.17 -28.78 -25.32
C ASP A 43 -20.63 -27.35 -25.68
N PRO A 44 -21.49 -27.16 -26.70
CA PRO A 44 -22.05 -25.87 -27.06
C PRO A 44 -23.05 -25.35 -26.03
N ASP A 45 -23.53 -26.18 -25.11
CA ASP A 45 -24.47 -25.78 -24.04
C ASP A 45 -23.74 -25.34 -22.77
N PHE A 46 -22.44 -25.63 -22.63
CA PHE A 46 -21.56 -25.00 -21.64
C PHE A 46 -21.24 -23.60 -22.14
N LYS A 47 -22.05 -22.58 -21.71
CA LYS A 47 -22.06 -21.26 -22.35
C LYS A 47 -20.92 -20.37 -21.94
N HIS A 48 -20.48 -20.43 -20.68
CA HIS A 48 -19.56 -19.44 -20.14
C HIS A 48 -18.71 -19.99 -18.99
N PHE A 49 -17.50 -19.47 -18.84
CA PHE A 49 -16.64 -19.66 -17.67
C PHE A 49 -16.01 -18.34 -17.24
N HIS A 50 -16.07 -18.04 -15.95
CA HIS A 50 -15.48 -16.86 -15.34
C HIS A 50 -14.11 -17.19 -14.73
N THR A 51 -13.06 -16.48 -15.18
CA THR A 51 -11.66 -16.69 -14.71
C THR A 51 -11.33 -15.82 -13.51
N ASP A 52 -12.22 -15.80 -12.54
CA ASP A 52 -12.01 -15.16 -11.23
C ASP A 52 -11.72 -13.64 -11.25
N GLY A 53 -12.16 -12.93 -12.28
CA GLY A 53 -11.95 -11.48 -12.38
C GLY A 53 -10.50 -11.05 -12.53
N GLN A 54 -9.56 -11.96 -12.76
CA GLN A 54 -8.13 -11.69 -12.89
C GLN A 54 -7.53 -12.31 -14.16
N ILE A 55 -6.43 -11.74 -14.66
CA ILE A 55 -5.80 -12.18 -15.91
C ILE A 55 -4.55 -13.03 -15.70
N ILE A 56 -3.91 -12.95 -14.54
CA ILE A 56 -2.64 -13.66 -14.29
C ILE A 56 -2.74 -15.19 -14.49
N PRO A 57 -3.86 -15.90 -14.18
CA PRO A 57 -3.95 -17.33 -14.47
C PRO A 57 -3.79 -17.65 -15.96
N ILE A 58 -4.22 -16.76 -16.84
CA ILE A 58 -4.05 -16.92 -18.28
C ILE A 58 -2.59 -16.77 -18.70
N GLU A 59 -1.86 -15.79 -18.13
CA GLU A 59 -0.41 -15.67 -18.37
C GLU A 59 0.37 -16.87 -17.83
N ASP A 60 0.10 -17.29 -16.58
CA ASP A 60 0.74 -18.45 -15.95
C ASP A 60 0.47 -19.77 -16.72
N TYR A 61 -0.72 -19.90 -17.30
CA TYR A 61 -1.05 -21.04 -18.15
C TYR A 61 -0.32 -20.99 -19.50
N LEU A 62 -0.33 -19.84 -20.16
CA LEU A 62 0.27 -19.67 -21.49
C LEU A 62 1.80 -19.72 -21.46
N GLU A 63 2.43 -19.43 -20.34
CA GLU A 63 3.87 -19.68 -20.16
C GLU A 63 4.22 -21.18 -20.38
N ILE A 64 3.32 -22.07 -19.96
CA ILE A 64 3.50 -23.54 -20.09
C ILE A 64 2.86 -24.09 -21.38
N ARG A 65 1.77 -23.46 -21.86
CA ARG A 65 0.96 -23.90 -23.02
C ARG A 65 0.82 -22.79 -24.06
N PRO A 66 1.91 -22.22 -24.61
CA PRO A 66 1.83 -21.07 -25.54
C PRO A 66 1.00 -21.39 -26.79
N HIS A 67 0.97 -22.65 -27.21
CA HIS A 67 0.17 -23.12 -28.37
C HIS A 67 -1.34 -23.08 -28.14
N GLN A 68 -1.83 -22.88 -26.94
CA GLN A 68 -3.26 -22.79 -26.60
C GLN A 68 -3.81 -21.35 -26.71
N ARG A 69 -2.97 -20.37 -27.05
CA ARG A 69 -3.33 -18.96 -27.13
C ARG A 69 -4.56 -18.72 -28.02
N GLU A 70 -4.57 -19.26 -29.24
CA GLU A 70 -5.67 -19.06 -30.19
C GLU A 70 -7.00 -19.60 -29.67
N ARG A 71 -7.01 -20.70 -28.91
CA ARG A 71 -8.24 -21.24 -28.28
C ARG A 71 -8.78 -20.30 -27.23
N ILE A 72 -7.90 -19.71 -26.41
CA ILE A 72 -8.28 -18.69 -25.39
C ILE A 72 -8.86 -17.47 -26.09
N GLU A 73 -8.17 -16.90 -27.08
CA GLU A 73 -8.61 -15.73 -27.83
C GLU A 73 -9.98 -15.98 -28.50
N LYS A 74 -10.17 -17.15 -29.09
CA LYS A 74 -11.45 -17.55 -29.70
C LYS A 74 -12.58 -17.65 -28.66
N ALA A 75 -12.32 -18.28 -27.51
CA ALA A 75 -13.31 -18.42 -26.45
C ALA A 75 -13.69 -17.06 -25.84
N ALA A 76 -12.71 -16.18 -25.64
CA ALA A 76 -12.91 -14.81 -25.14
C ALA A 76 -13.68 -13.94 -26.16
N ALA A 77 -13.32 -14.00 -27.43
CA ALA A 77 -13.96 -13.21 -28.51
C ALA A 77 -15.45 -13.50 -28.66
N VAL A 78 -15.87 -14.74 -28.45
CA VAL A 78 -17.29 -15.16 -28.52
C VAL A 78 -18.00 -15.04 -27.16
N GLY A 79 -17.34 -14.49 -26.13
CA GLY A 79 -17.92 -14.24 -24.80
C GLY A 79 -18.09 -15.51 -23.95
N ARG A 80 -17.42 -16.63 -24.28
CA ARG A 80 -17.50 -17.87 -23.51
C ARG A 80 -16.45 -17.97 -22.40
N LEU A 81 -15.48 -17.07 -22.38
CA LEU A 81 -14.46 -16.93 -21.35
C LEU A 81 -14.35 -15.47 -20.93
N SER A 82 -14.57 -15.18 -19.65
CA SER A 82 -14.36 -13.82 -19.08
C SER A 82 -12.89 -13.61 -18.74
N LEU A 83 -12.34 -12.44 -19.09
CA LEU A 83 -10.95 -12.05 -18.81
C LEU A 83 -10.88 -10.74 -18.01
N GLY A 84 -10.05 -10.69 -16.99
CA GLY A 84 -9.84 -9.50 -16.16
C GLY A 84 -11.06 -9.11 -15.30
N PRO A 85 -11.18 -7.86 -14.82
CA PRO A 85 -10.38 -6.68 -15.19
C PRO A 85 -9.04 -6.55 -14.46
N TRP A 86 -8.88 -7.20 -13.32
CA TRP A 86 -7.67 -7.13 -12.51
C TRP A 86 -6.50 -7.91 -13.11
N TYR A 87 -5.28 -7.53 -12.78
CA TYR A 87 -4.11 -8.37 -13.04
C TYR A 87 -4.06 -9.54 -12.04
N VAL A 88 -4.14 -9.24 -10.75
CA VAL A 88 -4.26 -10.18 -9.63
C VAL A 88 -5.40 -9.78 -8.71
N LEU A 89 -5.95 -10.70 -7.93
CA LEU A 89 -6.87 -10.39 -6.83
C LEU A 89 -6.06 -10.03 -5.58
N GLN A 90 -5.84 -8.73 -5.40
CA GLN A 90 -5.02 -8.18 -4.32
C GLN A 90 -5.75 -8.09 -2.98
N ASP A 91 -4.97 -8.02 -1.88
CA ASP A 91 -5.46 -7.37 -0.67
C ASP A 91 -5.35 -5.84 -0.84
N GLU A 92 -6.45 -5.15 -0.63
CA GLU A 92 -6.52 -3.71 -0.89
C GLU A 92 -5.90 -2.86 0.22
N PHE A 93 -5.91 -3.34 1.48
CA PHE A 93 -5.39 -2.59 2.63
C PHE A 93 -3.86 -2.65 2.74
N LEU A 94 -3.24 -3.73 2.26
CA LEU A 94 -1.79 -3.93 2.29
C LEU A 94 -1.07 -3.41 1.06
N THR A 95 -1.83 -3.04 0.02
CA THR A 95 -1.31 -2.40 -1.19
C THR A 95 -1.58 -0.90 -1.18
N SER A 96 -0.73 -0.10 -1.83
CA SER A 96 -0.95 1.34 -1.95
C SER A 96 -2.12 1.66 -2.88
N GLY A 97 -2.63 2.88 -2.81
CA GLY A 97 -3.66 3.36 -3.74
C GLY A 97 -3.21 3.26 -5.21
N GLU A 98 -1.97 3.67 -5.51
CA GLU A 98 -1.43 3.57 -6.87
C GLU A 98 -1.20 2.11 -7.30
N ALA A 99 -0.80 1.21 -6.40
CA ALA A 99 -0.69 -0.21 -6.72
C ALA A 99 -2.05 -0.80 -7.15
N ASN A 100 -3.16 -0.43 -6.48
CA ASN A 100 -4.51 -0.82 -6.89
C ASN A 100 -4.86 -0.28 -8.30
N ILE A 101 -4.52 0.98 -8.60
CA ILE A 101 -4.73 1.56 -9.93
C ILE A 101 -3.85 0.84 -10.98
N ARG A 102 -2.55 0.59 -10.68
CA ARG A 102 -1.64 -0.15 -11.60
C ARG A 102 -2.13 -1.57 -11.86
N ASN A 103 -2.66 -2.25 -10.84
CA ASN A 103 -3.23 -3.58 -10.97
C ASN A 103 -4.40 -3.59 -11.98
N MET A 104 -5.34 -2.64 -11.87
CA MET A 104 -6.44 -2.51 -12.82
C MET A 104 -5.94 -2.13 -14.23
N MET A 105 -5.05 -1.15 -14.35
CA MET A 105 -4.49 -0.72 -15.63
C MET A 105 -3.77 -1.88 -16.34
N PHE A 106 -2.90 -2.60 -15.62
CA PHE A 106 -2.15 -3.71 -16.18
C PHE A 106 -3.07 -4.90 -16.50
N GLY A 107 -4.07 -5.16 -15.66
CA GLY A 107 -5.08 -6.19 -15.88
C GLY A 107 -5.87 -5.95 -17.16
N LEU A 108 -6.43 -4.75 -17.33
CA LEU A 108 -7.17 -4.37 -18.53
C LEU A 108 -6.27 -4.40 -19.79
N LYS A 109 -5.06 -3.86 -19.72
CA LYS A 109 -4.09 -3.85 -20.83
C LYS A 109 -3.66 -5.27 -21.22
N THR A 110 -3.46 -6.16 -20.26
CA THR A 110 -3.09 -7.55 -20.51
C THR A 110 -4.25 -8.36 -21.05
N ALA A 111 -5.45 -8.24 -20.47
CA ALA A 111 -6.66 -8.94 -20.94
C ALA A 111 -7.02 -8.54 -22.37
N SER A 112 -6.82 -7.27 -22.75
CA SER A 112 -7.07 -6.77 -24.11
C SER A 112 -6.20 -7.44 -25.20
N LYS A 113 -5.10 -8.09 -24.82
CA LYS A 113 -4.28 -8.88 -25.76
C LYS A 113 -4.94 -10.19 -26.19
N TYR A 114 -5.93 -10.66 -25.44
CA TYR A 114 -6.60 -11.95 -25.65
C TYR A 114 -8.08 -11.79 -26.01
N GLY A 115 -8.70 -10.65 -25.66
CA GLY A 115 -10.11 -10.37 -25.92
C GLY A 115 -10.57 -9.10 -25.23
N ASN A 116 -11.88 -8.89 -25.17
CA ASN A 116 -12.44 -7.74 -24.44
C ASN A 116 -12.48 -8.04 -22.93
N PRO A 117 -11.79 -7.25 -22.10
CA PRO A 117 -11.89 -7.41 -20.65
C PRO A 117 -13.32 -7.09 -20.16
N ILE A 118 -13.79 -7.84 -19.17
CA ILE A 118 -15.10 -7.58 -18.56
C ILE A 118 -15.06 -6.28 -17.73
N LYS A 119 -16.21 -5.62 -17.62
CA LYS A 119 -16.41 -4.42 -16.79
C LYS A 119 -17.16 -4.77 -15.50
N ILE A 120 -16.65 -5.73 -14.77
CA ILE A 120 -17.17 -6.21 -13.48
C ILE A 120 -16.09 -6.00 -12.41
N GLY A 121 -16.38 -5.22 -11.40
CA GLY A 121 -15.51 -5.04 -10.23
C GLY A 121 -15.57 -6.27 -9.32
N TYR A 122 -14.86 -7.34 -9.66
CA TYR A 122 -14.93 -8.63 -8.96
C TYR A 122 -13.91 -8.69 -7.83
N LEU A 123 -14.37 -8.83 -6.59
CA LEU A 123 -13.60 -8.79 -5.34
C LEU A 123 -14.13 -9.90 -4.40
N PRO A 124 -13.99 -11.19 -4.78
CA PRO A 124 -14.71 -12.28 -4.11
C PRO A 124 -14.20 -12.55 -2.70
N ASP A 125 -12.89 -12.45 -2.48
CA ASP A 125 -12.22 -12.91 -1.27
C ASP A 125 -11.24 -11.92 -0.62
N SER A 126 -11.16 -10.69 -1.11
CA SER A 126 -10.36 -9.63 -0.46
C SER A 126 -10.76 -9.46 1.01
N PHE A 127 -9.80 -9.36 1.94
CA PHE A 127 -10.06 -9.35 3.37
C PHE A 127 -10.61 -8.01 3.89
N GLY A 128 -11.70 -7.58 3.27
CA GLY A 128 -12.31 -6.27 3.32
C GLY A 128 -11.91 -5.42 2.12
N ASN A 129 -12.56 -4.26 1.97
CA ASN A 129 -12.36 -3.40 0.81
C ASN A 129 -12.24 -1.94 1.24
N ILE A 130 -11.37 -1.19 0.57
CA ILE A 130 -11.06 0.21 0.90
C ILE A 130 -12.20 1.16 0.56
N SER A 131 -12.29 2.28 1.28
CA SER A 131 -13.33 3.31 1.12
C SER A 131 -13.39 3.89 -0.30
N GLN A 132 -12.27 3.97 -1.00
CA GLN A 132 -12.14 4.60 -2.31
C GLN A 132 -12.34 3.63 -3.49
N MET A 133 -12.62 2.36 -3.25
CA MET A 133 -12.80 1.39 -4.33
C MET A 133 -13.92 1.75 -5.32
N PRO A 134 -15.11 2.23 -4.90
CA PRO A 134 -16.11 2.70 -5.86
C PRO A 134 -15.61 3.84 -6.77
N GLN A 135 -14.84 4.80 -6.23
CA GLN A 135 -14.22 5.85 -7.04
C GLN A 135 -13.19 5.29 -8.03
N ILE A 136 -12.38 4.31 -7.61
CA ILE A 136 -11.41 3.63 -8.47
C ILE A 136 -12.13 2.90 -9.61
N LEU A 137 -13.14 2.08 -9.31
CA LEU A 137 -13.93 1.36 -10.31
C LEU A 137 -14.57 2.32 -11.33
N ARG A 138 -15.22 3.39 -10.83
CA ARG A 138 -15.80 4.44 -11.70
C ARG A 138 -14.76 5.10 -12.60
N GLY A 139 -13.56 5.30 -12.09
CA GLY A 139 -12.44 5.86 -12.84
C GLY A 139 -11.97 4.99 -14.02
N PHE A 140 -12.33 3.70 -14.04
CA PHE A 140 -12.11 2.76 -15.16
C PHE A 140 -13.39 2.43 -15.92
N GLY A 141 -14.49 3.17 -15.68
CA GLY A 141 -15.77 2.95 -16.33
C GLY A 141 -16.50 1.68 -15.88
N ILE A 142 -16.25 1.23 -14.65
CA ILE A 142 -16.93 0.10 -14.00
C ILE A 142 -17.91 0.70 -12.98
N ASP A 143 -19.18 0.36 -13.08
CA ASP A 143 -20.27 0.91 -12.28
C ASP A 143 -20.90 -0.11 -11.32
N ASN A 144 -20.20 -1.19 -11.07
CA ASN A 144 -20.63 -2.29 -10.22
C ASN A 144 -19.45 -2.88 -9.44
N ALA A 145 -19.76 -3.59 -8.33
CA ALA A 145 -18.81 -4.37 -7.56
C ALA A 145 -19.46 -5.65 -7.06
N VAL A 146 -18.85 -6.81 -7.29
CA VAL A 146 -19.28 -8.12 -6.78
C VAL A 146 -18.26 -8.54 -5.74
N PHE A 147 -18.70 -8.72 -4.47
CA PHE A 147 -17.78 -8.99 -3.35
C PHE A 147 -18.35 -9.99 -2.34
N GLY A 148 -17.46 -10.69 -1.63
CA GLY A 148 -17.82 -11.73 -0.66
C GLY A 148 -17.66 -11.32 0.80
N ARG A 149 -16.75 -10.39 1.11
CA ARG A 149 -16.36 -10.05 2.48
C ARG A 149 -16.60 -8.58 2.83
N GLY A 150 -16.49 -8.27 4.11
CA GLY A 150 -16.44 -6.91 4.64
C GLY A 150 -17.76 -6.31 5.08
N ILE A 151 -18.90 -6.99 4.89
CA ILE A 151 -20.21 -6.59 5.45
C ILE A 151 -20.98 -7.79 5.99
N ASN A 152 -21.93 -7.49 6.88
CA ASN A 152 -22.81 -8.51 7.47
C ASN A 152 -24.01 -8.80 6.57
N ARG A 153 -24.47 -10.07 6.61
CA ARG A 153 -25.73 -10.48 6.02
C ARG A 153 -26.90 -9.86 6.76
N TRP A 154 -27.96 -9.54 6.03
CA TRP A 154 -29.22 -9.06 6.57
C TRP A 154 -29.76 -9.95 7.70
N GLN A 155 -30.15 -9.31 8.82
CA GLN A 155 -30.76 -9.92 9.98
C GLN A 155 -32.18 -9.37 10.19
N ASP A 156 -33.16 -10.27 10.46
CA ASP A 156 -34.51 -9.87 10.77
C ASP A 156 -34.61 -9.26 12.19
N GLN A 157 -33.75 -9.71 13.11
CA GLN A 157 -33.60 -9.17 14.45
C GLN A 157 -32.24 -8.48 14.56
N TYR A 158 -32.22 -7.25 14.99
CA TYR A 158 -31.02 -6.41 15.12
C TYR A 158 -31.15 -5.45 16.30
N ASP A 159 -30.07 -4.83 16.72
CA ASP A 159 -30.07 -3.79 17.76
C ASP A 159 -30.49 -2.46 17.14
N GLU A 160 -31.62 -1.90 17.55
CA GLU A 160 -32.14 -0.64 17.01
C GLU A 160 -31.23 0.56 17.35
N ASP A 161 -30.47 0.47 18.44
CA ASP A 161 -29.47 1.48 18.82
C ASP A 161 -28.21 1.42 17.93
N GLU A 162 -28.03 0.30 17.22
CA GLU A 162 -26.91 0.06 16.29
C GLU A 162 -27.43 -0.42 14.92
N PRO A 163 -27.97 0.47 14.07
CA PRO A 163 -28.64 0.11 12.80
C PRO A 163 -27.78 -0.73 11.85
N GLU A 164 -26.45 -0.56 11.86
CA GLU A 164 -25.54 -1.35 11.04
C GLU A 164 -25.51 -2.83 11.44
N SER A 165 -25.95 -3.19 12.66
CA SER A 165 -26.08 -4.58 13.11
C SER A 165 -27.10 -5.37 12.28
N ARG A 166 -28.02 -4.67 11.60
CA ARG A 166 -29.01 -5.27 10.70
C ARG A 166 -28.37 -5.96 9.50
N GLY A 167 -27.22 -5.48 9.06
CA GLY A 167 -26.53 -5.96 7.86
C GLY A 167 -27.23 -5.56 6.55
N TYR A 168 -26.85 -6.22 5.46
CA TYR A 168 -27.21 -5.82 4.10
C TYR A 168 -27.83 -6.96 3.31
N LYS A 169 -28.73 -6.60 2.38
CA LYS A 169 -29.20 -7.46 1.30
C LYS A 169 -28.10 -7.66 0.26
N SER A 170 -28.33 -8.57 -0.68
CA SER A 170 -27.35 -8.88 -1.74
C SER A 170 -27.09 -7.68 -2.65
N GLU A 171 -28.12 -6.93 -2.99
CA GLU A 171 -28.01 -5.75 -3.85
C GLU A 171 -28.06 -4.48 -2.98
N LEU A 172 -27.08 -3.60 -3.17
CA LEU A 172 -26.93 -2.35 -2.42
C LEU A 172 -26.22 -1.28 -3.26
N ILE A 173 -26.23 -0.04 -2.81
CA ILE A 173 -25.35 1.00 -3.32
C ILE A 173 -24.11 1.05 -2.44
N TRP A 174 -22.94 0.85 -3.02
CA TRP A 174 -21.68 1.11 -2.35
C TRP A 174 -21.13 2.47 -2.78
N ARG A 175 -20.95 3.36 -1.78
CA ARG A 175 -20.59 4.77 -2.00
C ARG A 175 -19.21 5.07 -1.39
N SER A 176 -18.34 5.64 -2.20
CA SER A 176 -17.07 6.24 -1.73
C SER A 176 -17.30 7.56 -0.98
N PRO A 177 -16.32 8.01 -0.17
CA PRO A 177 -16.38 9.30 0.52
C PRO A 177 -16.43 10.52 -0.41
N ASP A 178 -16.01 10.40 -1.68
CA ASP A 178 -16.16 11.45 -2.70
C ASP A 178 -17.57 11.52 -3.33
N GLY A 179 -18.47 10.62 -2.93
CA GLY A 179 -19.80 10.48 -3.47
C GLY A 179 -19.95 9.59 -4.71
N SER A 180 -18.85 8.99 -5.21
CA SER A 180 -18.92 8.03 -6.31
C SER A 180 -19.63 6.75 -5.87
N GLU A 181 -20.57 6.25 -6.71
CA GLU A 181 -21.41 5.10 -6.41
C GLU A 181 -21.25 3.99 -7.44
N VAL A 182 -21.31 2.75 -6.96
CA VAL A 182 -21.43 1.53 -7.76
C VAL A 182 -22.56 0.66 -7.23
N LEU A 183 -23.20 -0.12 -8.13
CA LEU A 183 -24.08 -1.20 -7.69
C LEU A 183 -23.23 -2.28 -7.00
N GLY A 184 -23.37 -2.43 -5.70
CA GLY A 184 -22.76 -3.50 -4.93
C GLY A 184 -23.62 -4.77 -5.03
N ILE A 185 -22.98 -5.89 -5.33
CA ILE A 185 -23.57 -7.23 -5.27
C ILE A 185 -22.80 -8.03 -4.23
N PHE A 186 -23.38 -8.12 -3.07
CA PHE A 186 -22.85 -8.90 -1.97
C PHE A 186 -23.22 -10.38 -2.13
N MET A 187 -22.22 -11.24 -2.25
CA MET A 187 -22.39 -12.70 -2.31
C MET A 187 -22.73 -13.25 -0.93
N ALA A 188 -23.94 -12.87 -0.41
CA ALA A 188 -24.39 -13.22 0.93
C ALA A 188 -24.42 -14.73 1.23
N ASN A 189 -24.50 -15.55 0.18
CA ASN A 189 -24.45 -17.01 0.27
C ASN A 189 -23.09 -17.58 -0.17
N TRP A 190 -22.08 -16.73 -0.27
CA TRP A 190 -20.70 -17.05 -0.67
C TRP A 190 -20.53 -17.36 -2.18
N TYR A 191 -19.30 -17.33 -2.66
CA TYR A 191 -18.97 -17.62 -4.05
C TYR A 191 -18.90 -19.13 -4.40
N SER A 192 -19.36 -19.99 -3.48
CA SER A 192 -19.45 -21.43 -3.71
C SER A 192 -20.82 -22.01 -3.40
N ASN A 193 -21.87 -21.16 -3.36
CA ASN A 193 -23.22 -21.54 -2.96
C ASN A 193 -23.89 -22.60 -3.84
N ALA A 194 -23.40 -22.79 -5.06
CA ALA A 194 -23.84 -23.83 -5.99
C ALA A 194 -22.65 -24.61 -6.59
N MET A 195 -21.63 -24.87 -5.78
CA MET A 195 -20.33 -25.41 -6.16
C MET A 195 -20.43 -26.61 -7.13
N THR A 196 -21.34 -27.54 -6.87
CA THR A 196 -21.62 -28.68 -7.74
C THR A 196 -23.10 -28.96 -7.73
N ILE A 197 -23.76 -28.84 -8.90
CA ILE A 197 -25.19 -29.08 -9.06
C ILE A 197 -25.41 -30.55 -9.44
N PRO A 198 -26.18 -31.33 -8.68
CA PRO A 198 -26.40 -32.75 -8.97
C PRO A 198 -27.04 -32.98 -10.37
N THR A 199 -26.60 -34.04 -11.05
CA THR A 199 -27.24 -34.54 -12.28
C THR A 199 -28.15 -35.74 -12.01
N ASP A 200 -28.39 -36.09 -10.77
CA ASP A 200 -29.37 -37.08 -10.35
C ASP A 200 -30.79 -36.46 -10.40
N PRO A 201 -31.70 -37.03 -11.24
CA PRO A 201 -33.04 -36.47 -11.39
C PRO A 201 -33.84 -36.38 -10.06
N ASP A 202 -33.57 -37.20 -9.10
CA ASP A 202 -34.31 -37.22 -7.81
C ASP A 202 -33.74 -36.19 -6.83
N LYS A 203 -32.50 -35.78 -6.98
CA LYS A 203 -31.79 -34.86 -6.06
C LYS A 203 -31.69 -33.42 -6.58
N VAL A 204 -31.69 -33.22 -7.91
CA VAL A 204 -31.46 -31.89 -8.50
C VAL A 204 -32.47 -30.86 -8.07
N LEU A 205 -33.76 -31.21 -8.01
CA LEU A 205 -34.84 -30.29 -7.64
C LEU A 205 -34.76 -29.85 -6.18
N GLU A 206 -34.52 -30.78 -5.27
CA GLU A 206 -34.30 -30.50 -3.85
C GLU A 206 -33.10 -29.58 -3.64
N TYR A 207 -31.97 -29.91 -4.26
CA TYR A 207 -30.76 -29.10 -4.19
C TYR A 207 -31.00 -27.66 -4.66
N VAL A 208 -31.55 -27.50 -5.87
CA VAL A 208 -31.80 -26.17 -6.45
C VAL A 208 -32.77 -25.38 -5.60
N ASN A 209 -33.84 -26.00 -5.07
CA ASN A 209 -34.80 -25.30 -4.20
C ASN A 209 -34.14 -24.84 -2.88
N ASN A 210 -33.27 -25.62 -2.29
CA ASN A 210 -32.55 -25.25 -1.06
C ASN A 210 -31.63 -24.03 -1.28
N VAL A 211 -30.82 -24.05 -2.35
CA VAL A 211 -29.96 -22.92 -2.70
C VAL A 211 -30.78 -21.69 -3.08
N ARG A 212 -31.88 -21.88 -3.87
CA ARG A 212 -32.79 -20.80 -4.21
C ARG A 212 -33.42 -20.11 -3.01
N GLN A 213 -33.92 -20.88 -2.04
CA GLN A 213 -34.48 -20.32 -0.81
C GLN A 213 -33.47 -19.52 0.00
N ALA A 214 -32.22 -20.02 0.08
CA ALA A 214 -31.15 -19.30 0.72
C ALA A 214 -30.84 -17.98 0.02
N CYS A 215 -30.78 -17.94 -1.32
CA CYS A 215 -30.58 -16.71 -2.09
C CYS A 215 -31.75 -15.72 -1.95
N MET A 216 -32.99 -16.20 -2.04
CA MET A 216 -34.20 -15.38 -1.92
C MET A 216 -34.28 -14.60 -0.60
N ARG A 217 -33.70 -15.11 0.46
CA ARG A 217 -33.63 -14.42 1.77
C ARG A 217 -32.93 -13.06 1.68
N TYR A 218 -31.92 -12.96 0.83
CA TYR A 218 -31.03 -11.79 0.73
C TYR A 218 -31.28 -10.97 -0.56
N ALA A 219 -31.77 -11.59 -1.63
CA ALA A 219 -32.03 -10.91 -2.89
C ALA A 219 -33.11 -9.84 -2.79
N THR A 220 -32.94 -8.73 -3.51
CA THR A 220 -33.93 -7.66 -3.72
C THR A 220 -34.60 -7.74 -5.09
N THR A 221 -34.14 -8.66 -5.95
CA THR A 221 -34.64 -8.87 -7.32
C THR A 221 -35.11 -10.30 -7.53
N THR A 222 -35.73 -10.57 -8.69
CA THR A 222 -36.13 -11.92 -9.12
C THR A 222 -34.94 -12.67 -9.80
N HIS A 223 -33.78 -12.03 -9.94
CA HIS A 223 -32.54 -12.62 -10.47
C HIS A 223 -31.67 -13.14 -9.33
N LEU A 224 -31.45 -14.47 -9.30
CA LEU A 224 -30.70 -15.15 -8.23
C LEU A 224 -29.35 -15.63 -8.77
N LEU A 225 -28.29 -15.47 -7.96
CA LEU A 225 -26.91 -15.83 -8.31
C LEU A 225 -26.54 -17.20 -7.74
N PHE A 226 -26.25 -18.15 -8.63
CA PHE A 226 -25.70 -19.47 -8.30
C PHE A 226 -24.26 -19.55 -8.79
N MET A 227 -23.33 -19.56 -7.84
CA MET A 227 -21.90 -19.64 -8.10
C MET A 227 -21.47 -21.10 -8.16
N ASN A 228 -21.25 -21.58 -9.41
CA ASN A 228 -20.90 -22.98 -9.70
C ASN A 228 -19.38 -23.12 -9.82
N GLY A 229 -18.74 -23.33 -8.69
CA GLY A 229 -17.30 -23.42 -8.52
C GLY A 229 -16.92 -23.14 -7.06
N CYS A 230 -15.63 -23.26 -6.75
CA CYS A 230 -15.01 -23.01 -5.47
C CYS A 230 -13.49 -22.85 -5.69
N ASP A 231 -12.72 -22.74 -4.61
CA ASP A 231 -11.27 -22.63 -4.61
C ASP A 231 -10.61 -23.78 -5.37
N HIS A 232 -9.86 -23.43 -6.42
CA HIS A 232 -9.08 -24.35 -7.25
C HIS A 232 -9.87 -25.51 -7.85
N THR A 233 -11.21 -25.42 -7.90
CA THR A 233 -12.02 -26.49 -8.51
C THR A 233 -12.05 -26.37 -10.03
N PRO A 234 -11.94 -27.48 -10.75
CA PRO A 234 -12.20 -27.49 -12.20
C PRO A 234 -13.67 -27.18 -12.49
N SER A 235 -13.96 -26.73 -13.72
CA SER A 235 -15.32 -26.56 -14.19
C SER A 235 -16.12 -27.87 -14.05
N GLN A 236 -17.39 -27.75 -13.63
CA GLN A 236 -18.31 -28.89 -13.61
C GLN A 236 -18.69 -29.26 -15.07
N PRO A 237 -18.25 -30.42 -15.63
CA PRO A 237 -18.41 -30.71 -17.07
C PRO A 237 -19.83 -31.01 -17.49
N ASP A 238 -20.70 -31.43 -16.57
CA ASP A 238 -22.10 -31.83 -16.80
C ASP A 238 -23.11 -30.78 -16.29
N VAL A 239 -22.68 -29.53 -16.01
CA VAL A 239 -23.57 -28.46 -15.53
C VAL A 239 -24.71 -28.13 -16.51
N SER A 240 -24.45 -28.23 -17.82
CA SER A 240 -25.48 -28.07 -18.85
C SER A 240 -26.58 -29.11 -18.71
N THR A 241 -26.24 -30.37 -18.39
CA THR A 241 -27.19 -31.45 -18.09
C THR A 241 -27.96 -31.16 -16.80
N ALA A 242 -27.26 -30.74 -15.75
CA ALA A 242 -27.92 -30.38 -14.46
C ALA A 242 -28.95 -29.26 -14.63
N ILE A 243 -28.64 -28.22 -15.40
CA ILE A 243 -29.57 -27.11 -15.71
C ILE A 243 -30.80 -27.61 -16.49
N LYS A 244 -30.64 -28.46 -17.49
CA LYS A 244 -31.77 -29.06 -18.24
C LYS A 244 -32.69 -29.87 -17.33
N LEU A 245 -32.12 -30.78 -16.54
CA LEU A 245 -32.88 -31.61 -15.60
C LEU A 245 -33.65 -30.79 -14.55
N ALA A 246 -33.02 -29.71 -14.02
CA ALA A 246 -33.67 -28.78 -13.11
C ALA A 246 -34.87 -28.08 -13.78
N ASN A 247 -34.68 -27.56 -15.00
CA ASN A 247 -35.73 -26.85 -15.75
C ASN A 247 -36.93 -27.72 -16.11
N GLU A 248 -36.73 -29.03 -16.30
CA GLU A 248 -37.84 -29.97 -16.56
C GLU A 248 -38.81 -30.06 -15.34
N LYS A 249 -38.31 -29.74 -14.12
CA LYS A 249 -39.07 -29.90 -12.86
C LYS A 249 -39.43 -28.57 -12.19
N LEU A 250 -38.77 -27.48 -12.49
CA LEU A 250 -39.06 -26.15 -11.96
C LEU A 250 -40.35 -25.59 -12.58
N GLN A 251 -41.23 -25.04 -11.73
CA GLN A 251 -42.52 -24.50 -12.18
C GLN A 251 -42.58 -22.97 -12.15
N ASP A 252 -41.85 -22.34 -11.20
CA ASP A 252 -41.87 -20.91 -10.93
C ASP A 252 -40.53 -20.23 -11.02
N ALA A 253 -39.59 -20.91 -11.66
CA ALA A 253 -38.25 -20.40 -11.92
C ALA A 253 -37.66 -21.04 -13.19
N VAL A 254 -36.67 -20.36 -13.79
CA VAL A 254 -35.87 -20.88 -14.89
C VAL A 254 -34.37 -20.75 -14.54
N MET A 255 -33.60 -21.80 -14.75
CA MET A 255 -32.13 -21.77 -14.63
C MET A 255 -31.51 -21.54 -16.00
N ILE A 256 -30.54 -20.68 -16.04
CA ILE A 256 -29.74 -20.39 -17.25
C ILE A 256 -28.24 -20.47 -16.92
N HIS A 257 -27.45 -21.01 -17.83
CA HIS A 257 -25.99 -20.88 -17.75
C HIS A 257 -25.63 -19.48 -18.24
N SER A 258 -25.15 -18.62 -17.33
CA SER A 258 -25.04 -17.17 -17.47
C SER A 258 -23.61 -16.68 -17.23
N ASN A 259 -23.42 -15.39 -17.29
CA ASN A 259 -22.20 -14.67 -16.95
C ASN A 259 -22.53 -13.44 -16.10
N PHE A 260 -21.50 -12.81 -15.48
CA PHE A 260 -21.70 -11.65 -14.63
C PHE A 260 -22.23 -10.43 -15.39
N THR A 261 -21.83 -10.22 -16.64
CA THR A 261 -22.30 -9.06 -17.44
C THR A 261 -23.83 -9.11 -17.61
N ASP A 262 -24.36 -10.27 -18.01
CA ASP A 262 -25.80 -10.47 -18.18
C ASP A 262 -26.54 -10.40 -16.84
N TYR A 263 -26.00 -11.07 -15.80
CA TYR A 263 -26.60 -11.03 -14.46
C TYR A 263 -26.69 -9.60 -13.91
N VAL A 264 -25.58 -8.85 -13.88
CA VAL A 264 -25.53 -7.47 -13.40
C VAL A 264 -26.44 -6.56 -14.22
N SER A 265 -26.50 -6.72 -15.53
CA SER A 265 -27.41 -5.98 -16.39
C SER A 265 -28.88 -6.19 -15.99
N LYS A 266 -29.27 -7.45 -15.74
CA LYS A 266 -30.66 -7.80 -15.34
C LYS A 266 -31.01 -7.32 -13.94
N VAL A 267 -30.07 -7.41 -13.01
CA VAL A 267 -30.23 -6.84 -11.66
C VAL A 267 -30.46 -5.32 -11.76
N LYS A 268 -29.67 -4.59 -12.57
CA LYS A 268 -29.84 -3.13 -12.76
C LYS A 268 -31.20 -2.73 -13.31
N GLU A 269 -31.83 -3.56 -14.15
CA GLU A 269 -33.15 -3.29 -14.71
C GLU A 269 -34.27 -3.35 -13.65
N GLU A 270 -34.04 -4.07 -12.53
CA GLU A 270 -35.09 -4.41 -11.54
C GLU A 270 -34.90 -3.70 -10.19
N VAL A 271 -33.67 -3.32 -9.82
CA VAL A 271 -33.41 -2.76 -8.49
C VAL A 271 -33.99 -1.36 -8.29
N HIS A 272 -34.55 -1.11 -7.09
CA HIS A 272 -35.01 0.19 -6.60
C HIS A 272 -34.87 0.25 -5.09
N ASP A 273 -34.76 1.47 -4.54
CA ASP A 273 -34.72 1.74 -3.10
C ASP A 273 -33.69 0.91 -2.33
N LEU A 274 -32.44 0.82 -2.88
CA LEU A 274 -31.39 0.03 -2.32
C LEU A 274 -30.82 0.66 -1.04
N GLN A 275 -30.39 -0.19 -0.11
CA GLN A 275 -29.57 0.26 1.03
C GLN A 275 -28.26 0.87 0.52
N ILE A 276 -27.76 1.89 1.24
CA ILE A 276 -26.48 2.50 0.95
C ILE A 276 -25.47 2.05 2.00
N LYS A 277 -24.33 1.51 1.56
CA LYS A 277 -23.15 1.32 2.38
C LYS A 277 -22.12 2.34 1.95
N GLU A 278 -21.70 3.20 2.89
CA GLU A 278 -20.68 4.22 2.65
C GLU A 278 -19.33 3.79 3.25
N GLY A 279 -18.25 4.14 2.57
CA GLY A 279 -16.88 3.92 3.03
C GLY A 279 -16.39 2.49 2.92
N GLU A 280 -15.54 2.09 3.88
CA GLU A 280 -14.87 0.78 3.88
C GLU A 280 -15.86 -0.37 4.05
N LEU A 281 -15.63 -1.47 3.36
CA LEU A 281 -16.24 -2.76 3.66
C LEU A 281 -15.34 -3.50 4.66
N ARG A 282 -15.49 -3.17 5.93
CA ARG A 282 -14.73 -3.74 7.04
C ARG A 282 -15.64 -3.84 8.27
N SER A 283 -16.64 -4.74 8.18
CA SER A 283 -17.69 -4.86 9.20
C SER A 283 -17.13 -5.24 10.56
N GLU A 284 -17.60 -4.55 11.58
CA GLU A 284 -17.34 -4.80 12.99
C GLU A 284 -18.20 -5.95 13.57
N TYR A 285 -19.14 -6.48 12.81
CA TYR A 285 -20.05 -7.55 13.24
C TYR A 285 -19.68 -8.95 12.73
N THR A 286 -18.51 -9.09 12.10
CA THR A 286 -18.02 -10.38 11.59
C THR A 286 -17.55 -11.28 12.73
N ASP A 287 -17.47 -12.57 12.45
CA ASP A 287 -16.99 -13.60 13.39
C ASP A 287 -15.45 -13.77 13.39
N GLY A 288 -14.74 -12.84 12.76
CA GLY A 288 -13.29 -12.91 12.53
C GLY A 288 -12.91 -13.45 11.16
N TRP A 289 -13.82 -14.15 10.47
CA TRP A 289 -13.59 -14.64 9.09
C TRP A 289 -13.98 -13.63 8.02
N GLY A 290 -14.76 -12.62 8.37
CA GLY A 290 -15.22 -11.61 7.41
C GLY A 290 -14.14 -10.63 6.96
N THR A 291 -13.11 -10.38 7.78
CA THR A 291 -12.04 -9.41 7.49
C THR A 291 -10.63 -9.90 7.82
N LEU A 292 -10.47 -11.01 8.53
CA LEU A 292 -9.17 -11.63 8.87
C LEU A 292 -8.14 -10.60 9.35
N THR A 293 -8.48 -9.88 10.40
CA THR A 293 -7.93 -8.56 10.80
C THR A 293 -6.40 -8.53 10.94
N ASN A 294 -5.77 -9.61 11.47
CA ASN A 294 -4.36 -9.59 11.85
C ASN A 294 -3.40 -10.11 10.78
N VAL A 295 -3.89 -10.36 9.57
CA VAL A 295 -3.02 -10.52 8.39
C VAL A 295 -2.14 -9.30 8.15
N LEU A 296 -2.58 -8.12 8.66
CA LEU A 296 -1.82 -6.87 8.57
C LEU A 296 -0.42 -6.98 9.21
N SER A 297 -0.25 -7.82 10.23
CA SER A 297 1.02 -7.97 10.97
C SER A 297 1.67 -9.36 10.81
N SER A 298 1.03 -10.29 10.12
CA SER A 298 1.65 -11.58 9.80
C SER A 298 2.86 -11.37 8.88
N ARG A 299 4.02 -11.99 9.20
CA ARG A 299 5.26 -11.86 8.40
C ARG A 299 5.60 -10.41 8.05
N ILE A 300 5.69 -9.58 9.08
CA ILE A 300 5.84 -8.12 8.96
C ILE A 300 6.97 -7.67 8.02
N TYR A 301 8.07 -8.44 7.93
CA TYR A 301 9.19 -8.16 7.04
C TYR A 301 8.76 -8.05 5.57
N GLN A 302 7.71 -8.77 5.14
CA GLN A 302 7.17 -8.68 3.78
C GLN A 302 6.36 -7.41 3.55
N LYS A 303 5.64 -6.92 4.57
CA LYS A 303 4.97 -5.62 4.52
C LYS A 303 5.99 -4.48 4.38
N GLN A 304 7.10 -4.58 5.11
CA GLN A 304 8.21 -3.63 4.99
C GLN A 304 8.88 -3.69 3.61
N ALA A 305 9.10 -4.89 3.06
CA ALA A 305 9.64 -5.06 1.71
C ALA A 305 8.68 -4.50 0.65
N ASN A 306 7.37 -4.75 0.79
CA ASN A 306 6.34 -4.19 -0.09
C ASN A 306 6.32 -2.66 -0.04
N TRP A 307 6.27 -2.07 1.17
CA TRP A 307 6.34 -0.63 1.36
C TRP A 307 7.58 -0.03 0.66
N ARG A 308 8.75 -0.65 0.83
CA ARG A 308 10.01 -0.20 0.22
C ARG A 308 9.94 -0.21 -1.30
N CYS A 309 9.41 -1.28 -1.91
CA CYS A 309 9.26 -1.39 -3.36
C CYS A 309 8.24 -0.38 -3.92
N GLN A 310 7.07 -0.25 -3.29
CA GLN A 310 6.05 0.72 -3.69
C GLN A 310 6.56 2.15 -3.59
N SER A 311 7.17 2.52 -2.46
CA SER A 311 7.74 3.86 -2.25
C SER A 311 8.80 4.19 -3.29
N LEU A 312 9.66 3.23 -3.64
CA LEU A 312 10.72 3.42 -4.64
C LEU A 312 10.12 3.65 -6.04
N LEU A 313 9.15 2.83 -6.45
CA LEU A 313 8.48 2.99 -7.75
C LEU A 313 7.67 4.28 -7.85
N GLU A 314 6.82 4.56 -6.85
CA GLU A 314 5.86 5.67 -6.88
C GLU A 314 6.50 7.03 -6.63
N LYS A 315 7.52 7.09 -5.77
CA LYS A 315 8.12 8.36 -5.33
C LYS A 315 9.42 8.70 -6.05
N LEU A 316 10.17 7.72 -6.51
CA LEU A 316 11.48 7.96 -7.11
C LEU A 316 11.54 7.54 -8.59
N VAL A 317 11.21 6.29 -8.93
CA VAL A 317 11.40 5.80 -10.30
C VAL A 317 10.51 6.52 -11.28
N GLU A 318 9.18 6.40 -11.14
CA GLU A 318 8.25 7.00 -12.11
C GLU A 318 8.38 8.52 -12.21
N PRO A 319 8.38 9.29 -11.08
CA PRO A 319 8.45 10.75 -11.16
C PRO A 319 9.75 11.25 -11.78
N PHE A 320 10.89 10.77 -11.33
CA PHE A 320 12.17 11.29 -11.80
C PHE A 320 12.53 10.79 -13.19
N SER A 321 12.11 9.58 -13.58
CA SER A 321 12.17 9.14 -14.98
C SER A 321 11.30 10.00 -15.90
N ALA A 322 10.10 10.41 -15.43
CA ALA A 322 9.23 11.29 -16.18
C ALA A 322 9.81 12.73 -16.32
N PHE A 323 10.46 13.23 -15.26
CA PHE A 323 11.17 14.51 -15.34
C PHE A 323 12.40 14.45 -16.24
N ALA A 324 13.17 13.36 -16.20
CA ALA A 324 14.26 13.13 -17.17
C ALA A 324 13.73 13.07 -18.61
N PHE A 325 12.60 12.41 -18.84
CA PHE A 325 11.94 12.37 -20.14
C PHE A 325 11.55 13.78 -20.65
N MET A 326 11.04 14.65 -19.77
CA MET A 326 10.75 16.04 -20.11
C MET A 326 12.01 16.85 -20.50
N LEU A 327 13.21 16.39 -20.13
CA LEU A 327 14.49 16.97 -20.53
C LEU A 327 15.07 16.36 -21.81
N GLY A 328 14.33 15.43 -22.44
CA GLY A 328 14.71 14.76 -23.69
C GLY A 328 15.39 13.40 -23.52
N GLU A 329 15.38 12.85 -22.31
CA GLU A 329 15.92 11.51 -22.03
C GLU A 329 14.91 10.41 -22.33
N LYS A 330 15.36 9.17 -22.49
CA LYS A 330 14.48 8.02 -22.70
C LYS A 330 13.69 7.70 -21.42
N TYR A 331 12.40 7.39 -21.54
CA TYR A 331 11.59 6.78 -20.48
C TYR A 331 11.46 5.28 -20.76
N ASP A 332 12.00 4.43 -19.89
CA ASP A 332 12.00 2.97 -20.10
C ASP A 332 10.71 2.33 -19.53
N SER A 333 9.61 2.51 -20.27
CA SER A 333 8.29 2.00 -19.87
C SER A 333 8.29 0.49 -19.62
N ASP A 334 9.04 -0.29 -20.42
CA ASP A 334 9.02 -1.75 -20.34
C ASP A 334 9.66 -2.25 -19.04
N LEU A 335 10.80 -1.66 -18.63
CA LEU A 335 11.45 -2.02 -17.37
C LEU A 335 10.65 -1.55 -16.15
N ILE A 336 10.05 -0.36 -16.20
CA ILE A 336 9.18 0.13 -15.12
C ILE A 336 7.95 -0.78 -14.96
N TRP A 337 7.30 -1.16 -16.06
CA TRP A 337 6.19 -2.11 -16.04
C TRP A 337 6.61 -3.51 -15.58
N TYR A 338 7.80 -3.97 -15.96
CA TYR A 338 8.32 -5.23 -15.46
C TYR A 338 8.55 -5.21 -13.94
N ALA A 339 9.06 -4.11 -13.40
CA ALA A 339 9.21 -3.93 -11.95
C ALA A 339 7.83 -3.95 -11.24
N TRP A 340 6.84 -3.19 -11.75
CA TRP A 340 5.46 -3.21 -11.25
C TRP A 340 4.84 -4.61 -11.33
N LYS A 341 4.98 -5.29 -12.47
CA LYS A 341 4.47 -6.64 -12.65
C LYS A 341 5.05 -7.62 -11.64
N THR A 342 6.38 -7.55 -11.43
CA THR A 342 7.08 -8.40 -10.46
C THR A 342 6.59 -8.14 -9.03
N LEU A 343 6.36 -6.89 -8.68
CA LEU A 343 5.79 -6.50 -7.38
C LEU A 343 4.35 -6.99 -7.24
N MET A 344 3.49 -6.77 -8.23
CA MET A 344 2.08 -7.17 -8.19
C MET A 344 1.88 -8.70 -8.10
N GLN A 345 2.87 -9.51 -8.51
CA GLN A 345 2.84 -10.96 -8.27
C GLN A 345 2.94 -11.35 -6.79
N ASN A 346 3.32 -10.41 -5.92
CA ASN A 346 3.29 -10.55 -4.46
C ASN A 346 2.01 -9.99 -3.83
N HIS A 347 1.15 -9.31 -4.59
CA HIS A 347 -0.07 -8.66 -4.09
C HIS A 347 -1.32 -9.54 -4.00
N PRO A 348 -1.41 -10.79 -4.58
CA PRO A 348 -2.54 -11.65 -4.26
C PRO A 348 -2.78 -11.68 -2.76
N HIS A 349 -4.06 -11.73 -2.36
CA HIS A 349 -4.43 -11.51 -0.96
C HIS A 349 -3.72 -12.48 -0.01
N ASP A 350 -3.68 -13.78 -0.27
CA ASP A 350 -2.97 -14.74 0.60
C ASP A 350 -1.45 -14.51 0.65
N SER A 351 -0.85 -14.06 -0.48
CA SER A 351 0.58 -13.76 -0.55
C SER A 351 0.93 -12.57 0.33
N ILE A 352 0.40 -11.37 0.03
CA ILE A 352 0.76 -10.14 0.76
C ILE A 352 0.25 -10.16 2.21
N CYS A 353 -0.86 -10.82 2.48
CA CYS A 353 -1.39 -11.01 3.83
C CYS A 353 -0.48 -11.89 4.71
N GLY A 354 0.41 -12.66 4.11
CA GLY A 354 1.35 -13.49 4.87
C GLY A 354 0.71 -14.75 5.43
N CYS A 355 -0.40 -15.21 4.83
CA CYS A 355 -1.17 -16.36 5.24
C CYS A 355 -1.07 -17.50 4.23
N SER A 356 0.15 -17.90 3.91
CA SER A 356 0.48 -18.98 3.00
C SER A 356 1.57 -19.89 3.59
N CYS A 357 1.84 -21.03 2.95
CA CYS A 357 2.94 -21.90 3.37
C CYS A 357 4.31 -21.19 3.19
N ASP A 358 5.31 -21.58 3.96
CA ASP A 358 6.62 -20.94 4.00
C ASP A 358 7.31 -20.83 2.63
N GLU A 359 7.11 -21.82 1.75
CA GLU A 359 7.66 -21.82 0.39
C GLU A 359 7.17 -20.67 -0.47
N VAL A 360 5.91 -20.27 -0.32
CA VAL A 360 5.34 -19.09 -1.00
C VAL A 360 6.10 -17.84 -0.58
N HIS A 361 6.27 -17.65 0.72
CA HIS A 361 6.90 -16.46 1.28
C HIS A 361 8.38 -16.34 0.92
N ARG A 362 9.12 -17.46 0.83
CA ARG A 362 10.49 -17.46 0.32
C ARG A 362 10.58 -17.03 -1.17
N GLU A 363 9.60 -17.42 -1.98
CA GLU A 363 9.53 -16.98 -3.37
C GLU A 363 9.14 -15.50 -3.49
N MET A 364 8.24 -15.01 -2.63
CA MET A 364 7.90 -13.58 -2.53
C MET A 364 9.12 -12.72 -2.20
N ASP A 365 9.98 -13.14 -1.27
CA ASP A 365 11.21 -12.41 -0.94
C ASP A 365 12.11 -12.24 -2.16
N THR A 366 12.20 -13.28 -3.01
CA THR A 366 12.95 -13.19 -4.29
C THR A 366 12.32 -12.17 -5.26
N ARG A 367 10.97 -12.11 -5.33
CA ARG A 367 10.28 -11.14 -6.20
C ARG A 367 10.43 -9.70 -5.65
N PHE A 368 10.38 -9.50 -4.34
CA PHE A 368 10.66 -8.21 -3.71
C PHE A 368 12.09 -7.75 -4.02
N GLU A 369 13.08 -8.62 -3.87
CA GLU A 369 14.47 -8.29 -4.16
C GLU A 369 14.69 -7.92 -5.64
N LYS A 370 14.11 -8.68 -6.58
CA LYS A 370 14.15 -8.33 -8.02
C LYS A 370 13.55 -6.96 -8.30
N CYS A 371 12.37 -6.67 -7.74
CA CYS A 371 11.72 -5.38 -7.88
C CYS A 371 12.59 -4.27 -7.30
N TYR A 372 13.11 -4.45 -6.10
CA TYR A 372 13.92 -3.46 -5.40
C TYR A 372 15.19 -3.10 -6.18
N VAL A 373 16.01 -4.08 -6.52
CA VAL A 373 17.30 -3.87 -7.20
C VAL A 373 17.11 -3.19 -8.56
N LEU A 374 16.10 -3.63 -9.34
CA LEU A 374 15.78 -2.98 -10.61
C LEU A 374 15.33 -1.53 -10.41
N SER A 375 14.44 -1.30 -9.46
CA SER A 375 13.89 0.04 -9.19
C SER A 375 14.96 1.00 -8.64
N GLU A 376 15.87 0.51 -7.80
CA GLU A 376 17.02 1.29 -7.32
C GLU A 376 17.92 1.75 -8.48
N GLN A 377 18.22 0.85 -9.43
CA GLN A 377 19.01 1.18 -10.62
C GLN A 377 18.29 2.20 -11.50
N LEU A 378 16.98 2.02 -11.76
CA LEU A 378 16.18 2.95 -12.56
C LEU A 378 16.09 4.34 -11.91
N ALA A 379 15.94 4.42 -10.59
CA ALA A 379 15.94 5.68 -9.86
C ALA A 379 17.30 6.39 -9.97
N LYS A 380 18.40 5.65 -9.79
CA LYS A 380 19.76 6.19 -9.94
C LYS A 380 19.97 6.76 -11.34
N GLU A 381 19.63 6.02 -12.40
CA GLU A 381 19.72 6.47 -13.78
C GLU A 381 18.89 7.73 -14.04
N ALA A 382 17.66 7.80 -13.49
CA ALA A 382 16.80 8.97 -13.60
C ALA A 382 17.45 10.21 -12.95
N PHE A 383 18.02 10.05 -11.75
CA PHE A 383 18.73 11.14 -11.06
C PHE A 383 19.96 11.60 -11.82
N GLU A 384 20.78 10.69 -12.34
CA GLU A 384 21.97 11.00 -13.15
C GLU A 384 21.56 11.71 -14.44
N ASN A 385 20.49 11.28 -15.09
CA ASN A 385 19.93 11.89 -16.30
C ASN A 385 19.42 13.32 -16.07
N ILE A 386 18.83 13.60 -14.91
CA ILE A 386 18.48 14.98 -14.53
C ILE A 386 19.74 15.78 -14.21
N ALA A 387 20.62 15.24 -13.40
CA ALA A 387 21.79 15.94 -12.88
C ALA A 387 22.77 16.40 -13.97
N LYS A 388 22.94 15.60 -15.04
CA LYS A 388 23.78 15.99 -16.20
C LYS A 388 23.25 17.22 -16.97
N ASN A 389 21.99 17.65 -16.71
CA ASN A 389 21.40 18.84 -17.30
C ASN A 389 21.52 20.09 -16.39
N ILE A 390 21.97 19.94 -15.14
CA ILE A 390 22.08 21.05 -14.18
C ILE A 390 23.32 21.90 -14.48
N ASN A 391 23.15 23.22 -14.50
CA ASN A 391 24.27 24.15 -14.67
C ASN A 391 25.06 24.30 -13.37
N ILE A 392 26.30 23.78 -13.38
CA ILE A 392 27.23 23.85 -12.26
C ILE A 392 28.41 24.80 -12.52
N SER A 393 28.39 25.57 -13.62
CA SER A 393 29.54 26.41 -14.04
C SER A 393 29.90 27.53 -13.05
N ASN A 394 28.93 27.98 -12.25
CA ASN A 394 29.11 29.03 -11.25
C ASN A 394 29.53 28.48 -9.87
N LEU A 395 29.58 27.14 -9.71
CA LEU A 395 30.01 26.51 -8.47
C LEU A 395 31.54 26.41 -8.40
N LYS A 396 32.10 26.34 -7.20
CA LYS A 396 33.56 26.25 -6.99
C LYS A 396 34.14 25.03 -7.74
N ALA A 397 35.16 25.21 -8.52
CA ALA A 397 35.72 24.18 -9.39
C ALA A 397 36.33 23.00 -8.58
N ASP A 398 36.91 23.30 -7.41
CA ASP A 398 37.57 22.38 -6.49
C ASP A 398 36.62 21.67 -5.51
N SER A 399 35.30 21.96 -5.55
CA SER A 399 34.31 21.28 -4.72
C SER A 399 33.73 20.03 -5.40
N LEU A 400 33.39 19.02 -4.61
CA LEU A 400 32.47 17.98 -5.06
C LEU A 400 31.02 18.54 -5.10
N LYS A 401 30.20 18.02 -6.00
CA LYS A 401 28.80 18.45 -6.16
C LYS A 401 27.88 17.32 -5.80
N ILE A 402 26.89 17.64 -4.98
CA ILE A 402 25.78 16.75 -4.60
C ILE A 402 24.49 17.37 -5.08
N VAL A 403 23.64 16.58 -5.70
CA VAL A 403 22.24 16.96 -5.99
C VAL A 403 21.34 16.20 -5.05
N VAL A 404 20.45 16.93 -4.37
CA VAL A 404 19.44 16.37 -3.47
C VAL A 404 18.08 16.52 -4.11
N PHE A 405 17.33 15.43 -4.18
CA PHE A 405 16.01 15.35 -4.78
C PHE A 405 14.91 15.25 -3.72
N ASN A 406 13.77 15.90 -3.97
CA ASN A 406 12.60 15.92 -3.11
C ASN A 406 11.39 15.32 -3.85
N PRO A 407 10.89 14.15 -3.42
CA PRO A 407 9.82 13.43 -4.11
C PRO A 407 8.39 13.81 -3.68
N ILE A 408 8.18 14.87 -2.90
CA ILE A 408 6.84 15.30 -2.47
C ILE A 408 6.58 16.78 -2.76
N ASN A 409 5.30 17.15 -2.82
CA ASN A 409 4.85 18.52 -3.15
C ASN A 409 4.95 19.53 -1.99
N VAL A 410 6.02 19.42 -1.19
CA VAL A 410 6.29 20.35 -0.07
C VAL A 410 7.75 20.76 -0.10
N THR A 411 8.02 22.06 -0.08
CA THR A 411 9.38 22.56 0.18
C THR A 411 9.76 22.24 1.61
N ARG A 412 10.90 21.60 1.82
CA ARG A 412 11.32 21.13 3.15
C ARG A 412 12.81 21.29 3.40
N LYS A 413 13.16 21.43 4.68
CA LYS A 413 14.54 21.43 5.17
C LYS A 413 14.71 20.23 6.10
N GLU A 414 15.51 19.26 5.68
CA GLU A 414 15.66 17.98 6.39
C GLU A 414 17.11 17.47 6.40
N LEU A 415 17.35 16.55 7.32
CA LEU A 415 18.60 15.82 7.39
C LEU A 415 18.75 14.91 6.15
N VAL A 416 19.87 15.03 5.47
CA VAL A 416 20.27 14.17 4.36
C VAL A 416 21.62 13.58 4.66
N THR A 417 21.76 12.29 4.40
CA THR A 417 23.06 11.60 4.39
C THR A 417 23.51 11.38 2.95
N ALA A 418 24.78 11.56 2.70
CA ALA A 418 25.39 11.33 1.38
C ALA A 418 26.73 10.63 1.49
N ILE A 419 27.02 9.78 0.51
CA ILE A 419 28.35 9.23 0.26
C ILE A 419 29.08 10.18 -0.69
N VAL A 420 30.32 10.53 -0.36
CA VAL A 420 31.16 11.39 -1.20
C VAL A 420 32.53 10.77 -1.40
N ASP A 421 32.97 10.77 -2.65
CA ASP A 421 34.22 10.14 -3.11
C ASP A 421 35.21 11.22 -3.56
N PHE A 422 36.33 11.31 -2.87
CA PHE A 422 37.45 12.14 -3.23
C PHE A 422 38.55 11.31 -3.91
N PRO A 423 39.51 11.94 -4.61
CA PRO A 423 40.69 11.24 -5.09
C PRO A 423 41.39 10.48 -3.94
N LYS A 424 41.87 9.28 -4.20
CA LYS A 424 42.43 8.37 -3.17
C LYS A 424 43.52 8.98 -2.29
N ASP A 425 44.31 9.91 -2.86
CA ASP A 425 45.47 10.55 -2.21
C ASP A 425 45.08 11.88 -1.50
N SER A 426 43.79 12.21 -1.38
CA SER A 426 43.32 13.42 -0.72
C SER A 426 43.53 13.32 0.79
N GLU A 427 44.25 14.34 1.35
CA GLU A 427 44.31 14.54 2.77
C GLU A 427 43.12 15.41 3.23
N ILE A 428 42.21 14.84 3.98
CA ILE A 428 40.95 15.50 4.43
C ILE A 428 40.87 15.37 5.93
N TYR A 429 40.76 16.51 6.59
CA TYR A 429 40.59 16.60 8.04
C TYR A 429 39.09 16.65 8.42
N ASP A 430 38.34 17.53 7.79
CA ASP A 430 36.91 17.65 7.95
C ASP A 430 36.25 18.15 6.63
N LEU A 431 34.93 18.12 6.53
CA LEU A 431 34.17 18.45 5.32
C LEU A 431 33.10 19.50 5.61
N MET A 432 33.10 20.62 4.90
CA MET A 432 32.06 21.63 4.91
C MET A 432 31.11 21.49 3.71
N VAL A 433 29.86 21.84 3.91
CA VAL A 433 28.83 21.86 2.86
C VAL A 433 28.35 23.28 2.63
N MET A 434 28.26 23.70 1.36
CA MET A 434 27.68 24.98 0.95
C MET A 434 26.50 24.75 0.01
N ASP A 435 25.53 25.66 0.00
CA ASP A 435 24.50 25.67 -1.02
C ASP A 435 25.01 26.21 -2.38
N ALA A 436 24.15 26.28 -3.37
CA ALA A 436 24.51 26.78 -4.70
C ALA A 436 24.84 28.28 -4.73
N ASP A 437 24.38 29.05 -3.75
CA ASP A 437 24.63 30.48 -3.61
C ASP A 437 25.90 30.76 -2.79
N GLY A 438 26.54 29.71 -2.29
CA GLY A 438 27.79 29.78 -1.50
C GLY A 438 27.57 30.03 -0.02
N ASN A 439 26.36 29.87 0.50
CA ASN A 439 26.09 29.94 1.94
C ASN A 439 26.44 28.62 2.63
N ASP A 440 26.97 28.71 3.85
CA ASP A 440 27.28 27.55 4.66
C ASP A 440 26.00 26.78 5.07
N VAL A 441 26.05 25.47 4.93
CA VAL A 441 24.97 24.55 5.32
C VAL A 441 25.46 23.74 6.53
N PRO A 442 24.72 23.70 7.64
CA PRO A 442 25.09 22.87 8.78
C PRO A 442 25.33 21.43 8.34
N SER A 443 26.52 20.92 8.58
CA SER A 443 26.99 19.60 8.13
C SER A 443 27.79 18.90 9.22
N TYR A 444 27.92 17.58 9.10
CA TYR A 444 28.66 16.73 10.02
C TYR A 444 29.27 15.54 9.27
N LEU A 445 30.57 15.30 9.50
CA LEU A 445 31.27 14.11 8.99
C LEU A 445 30.91 12.91 9.87
N LEU A 446 30.06 12.00 9.32
CA LEU A 446 29.60 10.81 10.04
C LEU A 446 30.70 9.74 10.12
N GLU A 447 31.42 9.53 9.01
CA GLU A 447 32.37 8.43 8.93
C GLU A 447 33.43 8.69 7.83
N ASP A 448 34.72 8.48 8.16
CA ASP A 448 35.76 8.28 7.17
C ASP A 448 35.85 6.77 6.87
N MET A 449 35.34 6.36 5.71
CA MET A 449 35.33 4.96 5.27
C MET A 449 36.68 4.52 4.70
N GLY A 450 37.66 5.42 4.62
CA GLY A 450 38.99 5.16 4.11
C GLY A 450 39.06 5.02 2.59
N ILE A 451 40.09 4.32 2.11
CA ILE A 451 40.28 4.05 0.69
C ILE A 451 39.48 2.80 0.33
N VAL A 452 38.52 2.97 -0.55
CA VAL A 452 37.64 1.89 -1.05
C VAL A 452 37.88 1.65 -2.54
N TRP A 453 37.70 0.40 -2.95
CA TRP A 453 37.69 0.02 -4.36
C TRP A 453 36.28 0.21 -4.93
N ASP A 454 36.17 0.76 -6.13
CA ASP A 454 34.95 0.94 -6.89
C ASP A 454 35.22 0.74 -8.39
N TYR A 455 34.21 0.84 -9.25
CA TYR A 455 34.36 0.69 -10.69
C TYR A 455 33.33 1.51 -11.47
N ASP A 456 33.72 2.01 -12.62
CA ASP A 456 32.83 2.54 -13.64
C ASP A 456 32.42 1.42 -14.62
N LEU A 457 31.17 1.47 -15.11
CA LEU A 457 30.66 0.61 -16.18
C LEU A 457 30.40 1.47 -17.42
N PRO A 458 31.36 1.56 -18.36
CA PRO A 458 31.14 2.26 -19.61
C PRO A 458 30.09 1.52 -20.47
N GLU A 459 29.31 2.23 -21.27
CA GLU A 459 28.34 1.64 -22.20
C GLU A 459 28.97 0.62 -23.16
N VAL A 460 30.21 0.87 -23.56
CA VAL A 460 31.00 -0.02 -24.43
C VAL A 460 32.31 -0.32 -23.75
N GLY A 461 32.49 -1.57 -23.31
CA GLY A 461 33.74 -2.02 -22.70
C GLY A 461 33.51 -2.82 -21.40
N PHE A 462 34.60 -3.16 -20.74
CA PHE A 462 34.61 -3.87 -19.46
C PHE A 462 34.69 -2.85 -18.32
N ARG A 463 34.30 -3.24 -17.13
CA ARG A 463 34.39 -2.41 -15.92
C ARG A 463 35.80 -1.84 -15.73
N ILE A 464 35.88 -0.57 -15.37
CA ILE A 464 37.13 0.13 -15.12
C ILE A 464 37.28 0.31 -13.61
N PRO A 465 38.16 -0.45 -12.95
CA PRO A 465 38.33 -0.36 -11.50
C PRO A 465 39.15 0.88 -11.13
N TYR A 466 38.80 1.50 -10.02
CA TYR A 466 39.54 2.62 -9.43
C TYR A 466 39.48 2.58 -7.91
N HIS A 467 40.23 3.46 -7.24
CA HIS A 467 40.18 3.65 -5.79
C HIS A 467 39.83 5.10 -5.50
N VAL A 468 38.95 5.29 -4.51
CA VAL A 468 38.57 6.60 -3.98
C VAL A 468 38.74 6.63 -2.46
N ARG A 469 38.92 7.83 -1.89
CA ARG A 469 38.73 8.04 -0.46
C ARG A 469 37.30 8.42 -0.21
N ARG A 470 36.57 7.56 0.48
CA ARG A 470 35.12 7.64 0.68
C ARG A 470 34.77 8.14 2.07
N PHE A 471 33.79 9.06 2.11
CA PHE A 471 33.24 9.59 3.34
C PHE A 471 31.73 9.48 3.35
N ARG A 472 31.14 9.36 4.54
CA ARG A 472 29.71 9.54 4.77
C ARG A 472 29.51 10.84 5.53
N ILE A 473 28.70 11.73 4.97
CA ILE A 473 28.37 13.04 5.56
C ILE A 473 26.88 13.17 5.80
N ALA A 474 26.51 14.01 6.74
CA ALA A 474 25.14 14.45 6.97
C ALA A 474 25.06 15.98 6.89
N PHE A 475 23.95 16.53 6.39
CA PHE A 475 23.71 17.96 6.32
C PHE A 475 22.24 18.31 6.26
N LEU A 476 21.86 19.56 6.59
CA LEU A 476 20.47 20.05 6.55
C LEU A 476 20.16 20.62 5.17
N ALA A 477 19.65 19.79 4.27
CA ALA A 477 19.31 20.19 2.90
C ALA A 477 17.95 20.90 2.84
N SER A 478 17.89 22.06 2.19
CA SER A 478 16.65 22.77 1.84
C SER A 478 16.32 22.54 0.38
N VAL A 479 15.26 21.76 0.11
CA VAL A 479 14.92 21.31 -1.25
C VAL A 479 13.48 21.69 -1.57
N PRO A 480 13.22 22.33 -2.75
CA PRO A 480 11.87 22.72 -3.13
C PRO A 480 10.96 21.53 -3.41
N SER A 481 9.66 21.82 -3.48
CA SER A 481 8.57 20.90 -3.84
C SER A 481 8.87 20.16 -5.14
N MET A 482 8.69 18.83 -5.19
CA MET A 482 8.89 17.99 -6.41
C MET A 482 10.05 18.49 -7.27
N GLY A 483 11.23 18.62 -6.64
CA GLY A 483 12.34 19.31 -7.25
C GLY A 483 13.70 18.85 -6.74
N TYR A 484 14.68 19.69 -6.89
CA TYR A 484 16.08 19.40 -6.52
C TYR A 484 16.82 20.65 -6.05
N ALA A 485 17.92 20.42 -5.33
CA ALA A 485 18.90 21.46 -4.99
C ALA A 485 20.32 20.91 -5.03
N THR A 486 21.26 21.71 -5.51
CA THR A 486 22.69 21.36 -5.64
C THR A 486 23.46 21.93 -4.46
N TYR A 487 24.35 21.13 -3.93
CA TYR A 487 25.26 21.45 -2.82
C TYR A 487 26.71 21.21 -3.22
N GLN A 488 27.61 21.93 -2.57
CA GLN A 488 29.06 21.85 -2.75
C GLN A 488 29.68 21.27 -1.49
N VAL A 489 30.56 20.27 -1.62
CA VAL A 489 31.32 19.69 -0.51
C VAL A 489 32.80 20.01 -0.70
N LEU A 490 33.38 20.59 0.30
CA LEU A 490 34.81 21.01 0.28
C LEU A 490 35.56 20.50 1.52
N PRO A 491 36.82 20.12 1.39
CA PRO A 491 37.70 19.91 2.53
C PRO A 491 37.89 21.20 3.32
N THR A 492 38.02 21.07 4.63
CA THR A 492 38.34 22.18 5.53
C THR A 492 39.40 21.74 6.56
N GLU A 493 40.22 22.69 7.00
CA GLU A 493 41.16 22.50 8.11
C GLU A 493 40.50 22.84 9.48
N GLU A 494 39.31 23.47 9.46
CA GLU A 494 38.55 23.77 10.65
C GLU A 494 37.78 22.53 11.12
N THR A 495 37.74 22.29 12.42
CA THR A 495 36.94 21.25 13.01
C THR A 495 35.48 21.72 13.01
N ILE A 496 34.65 21.15 12.11
CA ILE A 496 33.20 21.39 12.00
C ILE A 496 32.41 20.28 12.69
N SER A 497 32.92 19.04 12.62
CA SER A 497 32.29 17.85 13.11
C SER A 497 32.61 17.57 14.58
N GLU A 498 32.11 18.43 15.46
CA GLU A 498 32.23 18.24 16.91
C GLU A 498 30.99 17.54 17.48
N ILE A 499 31.19 16.59 18.39
CA ILE A 499 30.15 15.92 19.13
C ILE A 499 30.37 16.11 20.64
N TYR A 500 29.34 16.45 21.37
CA TYR A 500 29.37 16.72 22.81
C TYR A 500 28.19 16.06 23.53
N LYS A 501 28.36 15.81 24.80
CA LYS A 501 27.31 15.27 25.66
C LYS A 501 26.41 16.40 26.17
N ILE A 502 25.11 16.11 26.19
CA ILE A 502 24.08 17.00 26.73
C ILE A 502 23.21 16.25 27.72
N ASP A 503 22.41 16.97 28.53
CA ASP A 503 21.56 16.38 29.56
C ASP A 503 20.17 16.04 29.08
N CYS A 504 19.67 16.68 28.02
CA CYS A 504 18.35 16.42 27.43
C CYS A 504 18.39 16.65 25.92
N MET A 505 17.49 15.97 25.20
CA MET A 505 17.29 16.17 23.76
C MET A 505 16.28 17.30 23.55
N GLU A 506 16.73 18.38 22.93
CA GLU A 506 15.89 19.55 22.68
C GLU A 506 16.21 20.20 21.34
N ASN A 507 15.17 20.66 20.65
CA ASN A 507 15.29 21.56 19.50
C ASN A 507 14.27 22.71 19.60
N GLU A 508 14.03 23.41 18.51
CA GLU A 508 13.10 24.56 18.45
C GLU A 508 11.65 24.16 18.74
N HIS A 509 11.26 22.89 18.50
CA HIS A 509 9.90 22.41 18.56
C HIS A 509 9.64 21.43 19.71
N LEU A 510 10.60 20.58 20.02
CA LEU A 510 10.43 19.47 20.96
C LEU A 510 11.43 19.52 22.12
N LEU A 511 10.95 19.14 23.32
CA LEU A 511 11.77 18.73 24.46
C LEU A 511 11.45 17.27 24.76
N VAL A 512 12.49 16.42 24.77
CA VAL A 512 12.39 14.97 24.99
C VAL A 512 13.13 14.56 26.25
N GLU A 513 12.38 14.05 27.22
CA GLU A 513 12.91 13.50 28.48
C GLU A 513 12.88 11.96 28.37
N ILE A 514 14.01 11.30 28.61
CA ILE A 514 14.13 9.85 28.60
C ILE A 514 14.01 9.32 30.03
N LEU A 515 13.00 8.48 30.30
CA LEU A 515 12.75 7.87 31.62
C LEU A 515 13.66 6.66 31.85
N ASN A 516 13.87 6.28 33.12
CA ASN A 516 14.78 5.18 33.50
C ASN A 516 14.46 3.82 32.88
N ASP A 517 13.23 3.61 32.44
CA ASP A 517 12.77 2.40 31.74
C ASP A 517 12.75 2.53 30.21
N GLY A 518 13.30 3.62 29.68
CA GLY A 518 13.39 3.91 28.26
C GLY A 518 12.14 4.56 27.63
N ARG A 519 11.04 4.72 28.41
CA ARG A 519 9.88 5.50 27.95
C ARG A 519 10.23 6.98 27.85
N LEU A 520 9.40 7.71 27.12
CA LEU A 520 9.66 9.11 26.80
C LEU A 520 8.53 10.02 27.33
N ASN A 521 8.91 11.19 27.81
CA ASN A 521 8.01 12.34 27.90
C ASN A 521 8.40 13.31 26.78
N ILE A 522 7.46 13.72 25.96
CA ILE A 522 7.72 14.64 24.85
C ILE A 522 6.83 15.86 25.01
N THR A 523 7.44 17.02 25.14
CA THR A 523 6.74 18.31 25.16
C THR A 523 6.81 18.96 23.78
N ASP A 524 5.65 19.24 23.18
CA ASP A 524 5.55 20.16 22.06
C ASP A 524 5.67 21.60 22.59
N LYS A 525 6.76 22.26 22.28
CA LYS A 525 7.07 23.63 22.78
C LYS A 525 6.14 24.67 22.18
N ASN A 526 5.48 24.41 21.05
CA ASN A 526 4.57 25.34 20.41
C ASN A 526 3.23 25.40 21.16
N SER A 527 2.71 24.26 21.60
CA SER A 527 1.44 24.17 22.34
C SER A 527 1.64 24.15 23.87
N GLY A 528 2.83 23.76 24.34
CA GLY A 528 3.12 23.54 25.77
C GLY A 528 2.60 22.19 26.29
N PHE A 529 1.96 21.34 25.48
CA PHE A 529 1.49 20.04 25.92
C PHE A 529 2.62 19.02 26.05
N CYS A 530 2.58 18.23 27.12
CA CYS A 530 3.51 17.15 27.40
C CYS A 530 2.82 15.80 27.32
N PHE A 531 3.19 14.98 26.35
CA PHE A 531 2.76 13.58 26.23
C PHE A 531 3.69 12.71 27.07
N ARG A 532 3.12 11.83 27.93
CA ARG A 532 3.88 11.11 28.95
C ARG A 532 3.86 9.61 28.77
N GLY A 533 5.05 8.98 28.92
CA GLY A 533 5.20 7.53 28.86
C GLY A 533 5.12 6.95 27.44
N LEU A 534 5.48 7.72 26.44
CA LEU A 534 5.52 7.28 25.05
C LEU A 534 6.62 6.26 24.81
N ASN A 535 6.53 5.54 23.69
CA ASN A 535 7.52 4.57 23.22
C ASN A 535 7.68 3.38 24.17
N GLN A 536 6.59 2.89 24.73
CA GLN A 536 6.62 1.72 25.61
C GLN A 536 6.50 0.43 24.78
N PHE A 537 7.54 -0.38 24.75
CA PHE A 537 7.45 -1.71 24.18
C PHE A 537 6.58 -2.62 25.05
N GLN A 538 5.80 -3.46 24.39
CA GLN A 538 4.92 -4.42 25.04
C GLN A 538 4.93 -5.74 24.26
N ASP A 539 5.19 -6.83 24.94
CA ASP A 539 5.13 -8.16 24.37
C ASP A 539 4.06 -8.99 25.06
N SER A 540 3.29 -9.76 24.31
CA SER A 540 2.19 -10.58 24.80
C SER A 540 2.12 -11.91 24.05
N LEU A 541 1.52 -12.93 24.64
CA LEU A 541 1.34 -14.22 23.99
C LEU A 541 0.31 -14.12 22.84
N ASP A 542 0.53 -14.93 21.79
CA ASP A 542 -0.40 -15.12 20.67
C ASP A 542 -0.62 -16.60 20.41
N VAL A 543 -1.81 -17.11 20.70
CA VAL A 543 -2.24 -18.49 20.42
C VAL A 543 -3.15 -18.58 19.19
N GLY A 544 -3.16 -17.52 18.37
CA GLY A 544 -3.86 -17.46 17.10
C GLY A 544 -3.11 -18.14 15.96
N ASP A 545 -3.32 -17.63 14.75
CA ASP A 545 -2.78 -18.13 13.50
C ASP A 545 -2.37 -16.97 12.58
N GLU A 546 -2.01 -17.24 11.33
CA GLU A 546 -1.60 -16.17 10.41
C GLU A 546 -2.73 -15.18 10.11
N TYR A 547 -4.00 -15.57 10.24
CA TYR A 547 -5.17 -14.70 9.99
C TYR A 547 -5.52 -13.81 11.18
N ASN A 548 -5.59 -14.38 12.38
CA ASN A 548 -6.11 -13.68 13.54
C ASN A 548 -5.24 -13.84 14.78
N TYR A 549 -5.01 -12.74 15.48
CA TYR A 549 -4.48 -12.73 16.85
C TYR A 549 -5.47 -13.33 17.82
N ARG A 550 -4.96 -14.12 18.77
CA ARG A 550 -5.77 -14.62 19.89
C ARG A 550 -4.93 -14.64 21.17
N ALA A 551 -5.37 -13.87 22.16
CA ALA A 551 -4.80 -13.98 23.49
C ALA A 551 -5.16 -15.34 24.13
N PRO A 552 -4.25 -16.00 24.87
CA PRO A 552 -4.60 -17.16 25.70
C PRO A 552 -5.51 -16.76 26.85
N LYS A 553 -6.11 -17.75 27.55
CA LYS A 553 -6.97 -17.49 28.72
C LYS A 553 -6.23 -16.81 29.86
N GLU A 554 -4.98 -17.19 30.05
CA GLU A 554 -4.04 -16.59 31.01
C GLU A 554 -2.93 -15.95 30.16
N ASP A 555 -3.10 -14.66 29.84
CA ASP A 555 -2.15 -13.91 29.04
C ASP A 555 -1.06 -13.34 29.95
N GLU A 556 0.16 -13.38 29.45
CA GLU A 556 1.31 -12.74 30.07
C GLU A 556 1.71 -11.54 29.19
N ILE A 557 1.61 -10.36 29.78
CA ILE A 557 1.96 -9.10 29.11
C ILE A 557 3.16 -8.50 29.84
N VAL A 558 4.24 -8.32 29.09
CA VAL A 558 5.49 -7.78 29.64
C VAL A 558 5.88 -6.48 28.96
N SER A 559 6.52 -5.61 29.73
CA SER A 559 7.15 -4.38 29.26
C SER A 559 8.55 -4.27 29.87
N PRO A 560 9.45 -3.45 29.29
CA PRO A 560 10.80 -3.29 29.84
C PRO A 560 10.80 -2.83 31.30
N TYR A 561 11.69 -3.40 32.09
CA TYR A 561 11.98 -2.91 33.44
C TYR A 561 13.16 -1.93 33.43
N ALA A 562 13.18 -0.97 34.34
CA ALA A 562 14.28 -0.04 34.49
C ALA A 562 15.61 -0.76 34.78
N SER A 563 15.57 -1.90 35.50
CA SER A 563 16.74 -2.74 35.77
C SER A 563 17.34 -3.40 34.53
N ASP A 564 16.56 -3.61 33.49
CA ASP A 564 16.96 -4.23 32.21
C ASP A 564 17.30 -3.19 31.15
N THR A 565 17.08 -1.90 31.46
CA THR A 565 17.26 -0.80 30.51
C THR A 565 18.57 -0.05 30.77
N LYS A 566 19.34 0.15 29.69
CA LYS A 566 20.59 0.93 29.71
C LYS A 566 20.45 2.09 28.75
N ILE A 567 20.44 3.30 29.27
CA ILE A 567 20.39 4.54 28.49
C ILE A 567 21.83 4.98 28.26
N GLY A 568 22.20 5.16 26.99
CA GLY A 568 23.47 5.72 26.56
C GLY A 568 23.56 7.22 26.84
N PRO A 569 24.73 7.83 26.63
CA PRO A 569 24.85 9.27 26.68
C PRO A 569 24.02 9.93 25.57
N ILE A 570 23.42 11.07 25.85
CA ILE A 570 22.82 11.89 24.79
C ILE A 570 23.95 12.65 24.12
N LEU A 571 24.16 12.38 22.84
CA LEU A 571 25.18 13.01 22.02
C LEU A 571 24.53 14.07 21.13
N SER A 572 25.20 15.21 20.96
CA SER A 572 24.69 16.30 20.12
C SER A 572 25.78 16.87 19.25
N ASN A 573 25.42 17.34 18.10
CA ASN A 573 26.27 18.09 17.17
C ASN A 573 25.48 19.32 16.63
N ASN A 574 26.02 19.96 15.59
CA ASN A 574 25.41 21.14 14.97
C ASN A 574 24.13 20.84 14.17
N ILE A 575 23.73 19.57 13.94
CA ILE A 575 22.59 19.17 13.12
C ILE A 575 21.53 18.44 13.94
N TYR A 576 21.92 17.53 14.85
CA TYR A 576 21.01 16.66 15.57
C TYR A 576 21.52 16.32 16.98
N SER A 577 20.65 15.77 17.79
CA SER A 577 20.99 15.01 18.99
C SER A 577 20.47 13.59 18.89
N GLU A 578 21.24 12.64 19.45
CA GLU A 578 20.90 11.21 19.43
C GLU A 578 21.14 10.53 20.78
N CYS A 579 20.40 9.47 21.04
CA CYS A 579 20.57 8.62 22.20
C CYS A 579 20.24 7.18 21.84
N THR A 580 21.16 6.25 22.12
CA THR A 580 20.91 4.81 21.98
C THR A 580 20.53 4.19 23.31
N ILE A 581 19.45 3.43 23.31
CA ILE A 581 18.89 2.76 24.47
C ILE A 581 18.84 1.25 24.18
N LYS A 582 19.28 0.47 25.14
CA LYS A 582 19.25 -1.01 25.09
C LYS A 582 18.36 -1.52 26.21
N THR A 583 17.41 -2.37 25.87
CA THR A 583 16.47 -2.93 26.83
C THR A 583 16.16 -4.40 26.51
N LYS A 584 15.44 -5.07 27.42
CA LYS A 584 15.06 -6.48 27.29
C LYS A 584 13.60 -6.68 27.66
N LEU A 585 12.97 -7.60 26.93
CA LEU A 585 11.65 -8.14 27.26
C LEU A 585 11.77 -9.58 27.70
N ARG A 586 11.02 -9.97 28.75
CA ARG A 586 11.15 -11.29 29.41
C ARG A 586 9.83 -12.06 29.38
N LEU A 587 9.26 -12.28 28.19
CA LEU A 587 8.07 -13.11 28.02
C LEU A 587 8.39 -14.61 28.12
N SER A 588 9.66 -14.99 27.93
CA SER A 588 10.13 -16.37 28.04
C SER A 588 11.41 -16.45 28.86
N GLU A 589 11.91 -17.67 29.08
CA GLU A 589 13.19 -17.88 29.81
C GLU A 589 14.36 -17.13 29.15
N LYS A 590 14.39 -17.07 27.82
CA LYS A 590 15.38 -16.30 27.06
C LYS A 590 14.83 -14.90 26.78
N PRO A 591 15.43 -13.82 27.33
CA PRO A 591 14.94 -12.47 27.08
C PRO A 591 15.20 -12.03 25.64
N MET A 592 14.29 -11.27 25.07
CA MET A 592 14.42 -10.65 23.75
C MET A 592 15.12 -9.29 23.89
N ASP A 593 16.21 -9.10 23.16
CA ASP A 593 16.98 -7.86 23.16
C ASP A 593 16.37 -6.84 22.17
N ILE A 594 16.19 -5.59 22.65
CA ILE A 594 15.77 -4.45 21.86
C ILE A 594 16.83 -3.35 21.99
N ASN A 595 17.38 -2.91 20.86
CA ASN A 595 18.25 -1.74 20.78
C ASN A 595 17.54 -0.69 19.94
N TYR A 596 17.35 0.52 20.47
CA TYR A 596 16.76 1.58 19.68
C TYR A 596 17.50 2.89 19.83
N THR A 597 17.53 3.66 18.76
CA THR A 597 18.16 4.98 18.69
C THR A 597 17.09 6.04 18.45
N LEU A 598 17.10 7.03 19.33
CA LEU A 598 16.32 8.25 19.19
C LEU A 598 17.17 9.28 18.45
N LEU A 599 16.59 9.94 17.45
CA LEU A 599 17.24 11.01 16.69
C LEU A 599 16.33 12.23 16.65
N LEU A 600 16.80 13.36 17.18
CA LEU A 600 16.11 14.65 17.14
C LEU A 600 16.91 15.64 16.29
N VAL A 601 16.42 15.92 15.09
CA VAL A 601 17.06 16.84 14.13
C VAL A 601 16.69 18.28 14.44
N LYS A 602 17.62 19.22 14.31
CA LYS A 602 17.35 20.66 14.47
C LYS A 602 16.31 21.14 13.47
N GLY A 603 15.30 21.86 13.94
CA GLY A 603 14.18 22.36 13.16
C GLY A 603 13.12 21.31 12.79
N SER A 604 13.29 20.04 13.16
CA SER A 604 12.29 18.99 12.93
C SER A 604 11.23 18.96 14.03
N ARG A 605 9.97 18.70 13.64
CA ARG A 605 8.87 18.40 14.58
C ARG A 605 8.70 16.91 14.85
N ARG A 606 9.60 16.09 14.32
CA ARG A 606 9.60 14.63 14.42
C ARG A 606 10.72 14.16 15.33
N LEU A 607 10.40 13.31 16.29
CA LEU A 607 11.39 12.45 16.93
C LEU A 607 11.44 11.15 16.16
N TYR A 608 12.58 10.86 15.57
CA TYR A 608 12.79 9.61 14.81
C TYR A 608 13.20 8.50 15.75
N VAL A 609 12.68 7.31 15.52
CA VAL A 609 13.03 6.09 16.26
C VAL A 609 13.43 5.01 15.25
N HIS A 610 14.62 4.47 15.43
CA HIS A 610 15.14 3.29 14.75
C HIS A 610 15.32 2.19 15.79
N ALA A 611 14.64 1.05 15.63
CA ALA A 611 14.64 -0.02 16.62
C ALA A 611 15.05 -1.35 15.99
N ASP A 612 16.12 -1.96 16.52
CA ASP A 612 16.57 -3.29 16.20
C ASP A 612 16.10 -4.28 17.28
N VAL A 613 15.35 -5.29 16.87
CA VAL A 613 14.78 -6.33 17.73
C VAL A 613 15.31 -7.69 17.31
N LEU A 614 16.04 -8.36 18.21
CA LEU A 614 16.44 -9.73 17.98
C LEU A 614 15.32 -10.67 18.51
N ASN A 615 14.42 -11.08 17.60
CA ASN A 615 13.30 -11.93 17.97
C ASN A 615 13.76 -13.38 18.23
N GLU A 616 13.67 -13.79 19.49
CA GLU A 616 13.93 -15.15 19.97
C GLU A 616 12.70 -15.76 20.65
N HIS A 617 11.60 -14.98 20.81
CA HIS A 617 10.32 -15.46 21.33
C HIS A 617 9.50 -16.16 20.23
N LYS A 618 8.54 -16.97 20.63
CA LYS A 618 7.61 -17.67 19.73
C LYS A 618 6.18 -17.48 20.23
N ASP A 619 5.23 -17.59 19.29
CA ASP A 619 3.80 -17.50 19.62
C ASP A 619 3.50 -16.23 20.45
N HIS A 620 3.90 -15.05 19.89
CA HIS A 620 3.80 -13.77 20.60
C HIS A 620 3.52 -12.60 19.66
N ARG A 621 3.14 -11.45 20.25
CA ARG A 621 2.93 -10.19 19.56
C ARG A 621 3.67 -9.06 20.27
N LEU A 622 4.63 -8.45 19.56
CA LEU A 622 5.35 -7.26 20.02
C LEU A 622 4.69 -6.00 19.50
N ARG A 623 4.40 -5.06 20.40
CA ARG A 623 3.84 -3.73 20.08
C ARG A 623 4.69 -2.61 20.69
N VAL A 624 4.55 -1.41 20.15
CA VAL A 624 5.02 -0.18 20.78
C VAL A 624 3.83 0.74 21.06
N LEU A 625 3.76 1.29 22.26
CA LEU A 625 2.61 2.02 22.82
C LEU A 625 2.90 3.50 22.97
N PHE A 626 1.88 4.32 22.65
CA PHE A 626 1.95 5.77 22.73
C PHE A 626 0.67 6.31 23.40
N PRO A 627 0.66 6.46 24.73
CA PRO A 627 -0.47 7.05 25.44
C PRO A 627 -0.69 8.51 25.03
N THR A 628 -1.88 8.84 24.53
CA THR A 628 -2.14 10.19 24.01
C THR A 628 -2.75 11.14 25.04
N ASP A 629 -3.52 10.63 25.99
CA ASP A 629 -4.35 11.42 26.91
C ASP A 629 -5.23 12.45 26.17
N VAL A 630 -5.64 12.13 24.94
CA VAL A 630 -6.56 12.91 24.09
C VAL A 630 -7.97 12.40 24.29
N ASN A 631 -8.92 13.31 24.49
CA ASN A 631 -10.33 12.94 24.68
C ASN A 631 -11.09 12.97 23.35
N THR A 632 -11.15 11.84 22.71
CA THR A 632 -11.85 11.66 21.43
C THR A 632 -12.38 10.24 21.28
N ASP A 633 -13.47 10.08 20.54
CA ASP A 633 -14.05 8.76 20.17
C ASP A 633 -13.51 8.24 18.83
N TYR A 634 -12.65 9.00 18.16
CA TYR A 634 -12.21 8.70 16.79
C TYR A 634 -10.70 8.75 16.66
N VAL A 635 -10.22 7.92 15.75
CA VAL A 635 -8.84 7.90 15.27
C VAL A 635 -8.82 8.19 13.78
N SER A 636 -7.83 8.95 13.31
CA SER A 636 -7.58 9.20 11.89
C SER A 636 -6.37 8.38 11.44
N ALA A 637 -6.47 7.68 10.31
CA ALA A 637 -5.37 6.91 9.76
C ALA A 637 -5.23 7.18 8.25
N ASP A 638 -3.98 7.25 7.79
CA ASP A 638 -3.70 7.33 6.36
C ASP A 638 -4.11 6.02 5.69
N GLY A 639 -4.85 6.13 4.60
CA GLY A 639 -5.33 5.03 3.78
C GLY A 639 -5.15 5.31 2.29
N GLN A 640 -5.69 4.44 1.45
CA GLN A 640 -5.59 4.53 0.00
C GLN A 640 -6.40 5.71 -0.53
N PHE A 641 -5.72 6.81 -0.88
CA PHE A 641 -6.32 8.09 -1.32
C PHE A 641 -7.26 8.74 -0.29
N ASP A 642 -7.07 8.46 0.99
CA ASP A 642 -7.97 8.90 2.06
C ASP A 642 -7.20 9.12 3.37
N VAL A 643 -7.72 9.98 4.23
CA VAL A 643 -7.50 9.93 5.68
C VAL A 643 -8.78 9.41 6.28
N VAL A 644 -8.77 8.13 6.65
CA VAL A 644 -9.96 7.43 7.15
C VAL A 644 -10.17 7.73 8.61
N LYS A 645 -11.39 8.07 8.99
CA LYS A 645 -11.77 8.28 10.38
C LYS A 645 -12.54 7.08 10.91
N ARG A 646 -12.01 6.43 11.95
CA ARG A 646 -12.60 5.22 12.55
C ARG A 646 -12.93 5.43 14.02
N ARG A 647 -13.95 4.74 14.52
CA ARG A 647 -14.29 4.73 15.95
C ARG A 647 -13.24 3.96 16.76
N ILE A 648 -12.85 4.51 17.92
CA ILE A 648 -11.93 3.83 18.86
C ILE A 648 -12.66 2.69 19.56
N THR A 649 -13.89 2.93 19.99
CA THR A 649 -14.72 1.89 20.59
C THR A 649 -15.51 1.17 19.48
N PRO A 650 -15.27 -0.12 19.24
CA PRO A 650 -16.01 -0.88 18.25
C PRO A 650 -17.48 -1.01 18.66
N TRP A 651 -18.30 -1.38 17.72
CA TRP A 651 -19.72 -1.66 17.94
C TRP A 651 -19.91 -2.79 18.96
N LYS A 652 -21.03 -2.75 19.67
CA LYS A 652 -21.37 -3.69 20.75
C LYS A 652 -21.36 -5.16 20.33
N GLY A 653 -21.62 -5.43 19.06
CA GLY A 653 -21.62 -6.77 18.46
C GLY A 653 -20.30 -7.22 17.85
N TRP A 654 -19.18 -6.48 18.05
CA TRP A 654 -17.88 -6.82 17.52
C TRP A 654 -17.41 -8.21 17.94
N LYS A 655 -17.15 -9.08 16.98
CA LYS A 655 -16.81 -10.49 17.19
C LYS A 655 -15.39 -10.86 16.80
N ASN A 656 -14.67 -9.95 16.13
CA ASN A 656 -13.27 -10.20 15.82
C ASN A 656 -12.43 -10.34 17.10
N PRO A 657 -11.40 -11.19 17.10
CA PRO A 657 -10.55 -11.40 18.28
C PRO A 657 -9.77 -10.14 18.71
N SER A 658 -9.53 -9.21 17.81
CA SER A 658 -8.82 -7.95 18.08
C SER A 658 -9.51 -6.76 17.41
N ASN A 659 -9.21 -5.55 17.89
CA ASN A 659 -9.68 -4.28 17.31
C ASN A 659 -8.59 -3.61 16.45
N CYS A 660 -7.70 -4.40 15.86
CA CYS A 660 -6.65 -3.90 14.98
C CYS A 660 -7.22 -3.37 13.67
N GLN A 661 -6.62 -2.28 13.18
CA GLN A 661 -7.06 -1.55 12.01
C GLN A 661 -5.88 -1.27 11.07
N PRO A 662 -6.12 -1.11 9.76
CA PRO A 662 -5.07 -0.82 8.79
C PRO A 662 -4.67 0.66 8.78
N GLN A 663 -3.39 0.91 8.48
CA GLN A 663 -2.83 2.22 8.16
C GLN A 663 -1.82 2.09 7.01
N GLN A 664 -1.56 3.21 6.34
CA GLN A 664 -0.44 3.34 5.41
C GLN A 664 0.71 4.09 6.09
N ALA A 665 0.82 5.39 5.89
CA ALA A 665 1.95 6.19 6.38
C ALA A 665 1.86 6.57 7.86
N PHE A 666 0.66 6.71 8.42
CA PHE A 666 0.49 7.20 9.79
C PHE A 666 -0.87 6.88 10.41
N VAL A 667 -0.92 6.96 11.74
CA VAL A 667 -2.12 7.04 12.57
C VAL A 667 -2.06 8.26 13.49
N ASP A 668 -3.21 8.89 13.74
CA ASP A 668 -3.36 10.10 14.53
C ASP A 668 -4.54 10.01 15.50
N VAL A 669 -4.31 10.42 16.74
CA VAL A 669 -5.36 10.64 17.74
C VAL A 669 -5.29 12.09 18.19
N SER A 670 -6.30 12.88 17.85
CA SER A 670 -6.32 14.34 18.11
C SER A 670 -7.71 14.85 18.44
N ASP A 671 -7.74 15.97 19.19
CA ASP A 671 -8.92 16.78 19.49
C ASP A 671 -8.69 18.26 19.07
N ASP A 672 -9.53 19.17 19.54
CA ASP A 672 -9.41 20.60 19.21
C ASP A 672 -8.19 21.29 19.84
N GLU A 673 -7.54 20.67 20.85
CA GLU A 673 -6.44 21.26 21.61
C GLU A 673 -5.09 20.65 21.22
N LYS A 674 -5.01 19.31 21.16
CA LYS A 674 -3.75 18.58 20.96
C LYS A 674 -3.95 17.29 20.15
N GLY A 675 -2.86 16.80 19.59
CA GLY A 675 -2.82 15.54 18.89
C GLY A 675 -1.45 14.87 18.89
N LEU A 676 -1.47 13.58 18.66
CA LEU A 676 -0.28 12.75 18.51
C LEU A 676 -0.39 11.90 17.26
N THR A 677 0.48 12.16 16.30
CA THR A 677 0.63 11.37 15.08
C THR A 677 1.83 10.44 15.20
N ILE A 678 1.65 9.17 14.84
CA ILE A 678 2.74 8.19 14.72
C ILE A 678 2.89 7.85 13.25
N ALA A 679 4.02 8.28 12.65
CA ALA A 679 4.39 7.90 11.30
C ALA A 679 5.21 6.59 11.33
N ASN A 680 5.06 5.76 10.30
CA ASN A 680 5.72 4.46 10.22
C ASN A 680 6.23 4.15 8.81
N ARG A 681 7.10 3.14 8.67
CA ARG A 681 7.57 2.58 7.40
C ARG A 681 7.25 1.09 7.35
N GLY A 682 6.16 0.74 6.67
CA GLY A 682 5.75 -0.64 6.46
C GLY A 682 5.24 -1.35 7.72
N LEU A 683 4.58 -0.61 8.63
CA LEU A 683 3.92 -1.13 9.82
C LEU A 683 2.40 -0.88 9.70
N PRO A 684 1.69 -1.72 8.94
CA PRO A 684 0.31 -1.42 8.55
C PRO A 684 -0.74 -1.71 9.63
N GLU A 685 -0.38 -2.32 10.77
CA GLU A 685 -1.34 -2.65 11.83
C GLU A 685 -1.21 -1.71 13.02
N TYR A 686 -2.34 -1.09 13.41
CA TYR A 686 -2.47 -0.36 14.66
C TYR A 686 -3.75 -0.74 15.42
N GLU A 687 -3.77 -0.44 16.71
CA GLU A 687 -4.95 -0.43 17.57
C GLU A 687 -4.93 0.83 18.43
N VAL A 688 -6.09 1.40 18.76
CA VAL A 688 -6.19 2.40 19.84
C VAL A 688 -6.83 1.71 21.04
N LEU A 689 -6.06 1.59 22.13
CA LEU A 689 -6.48 0.91 23.35
C LEU A 689 -7.50 1.76 24.12
N ARG A 690 -8.52 1.08 24.66
CA ARG A 690 -9.57 1.67 25.50
C ARG A 690 -9.18 1.66 26.98
N ASP A 691 -7.99 2.17 27.27
CA ASP A 691 -7.35 2.17 28.59
C ASP A 691 -7.59 3.46 29.39
N GLY A 692 -8.48 4.32 28.89
CA GLY A 692 -8.77 5.65 29.45
C GLY A 692 -7.76 6.73 29.04
N ARG A 693 -6.73 6.36 28.25
CA ARG A 693 -5.70 7.26 27.72
C ARG A 693 -5.73 7.35 26.19
N ASN A 694 -6.58 6.56 25.52
CA ASN A 694 -6.58 6.40 24.07
C ASN A 694 -5.17 6.13 23.52
N THR A 695 -4.53 5.09 24.06
CA THR A 695 -3.15 4.73 23.70
C THR A 695 -3.09 4.15 22.29
N ILE A 696 -2.29 4.77 21.41
CA ILE A 696 -1.96 4.19 20.10
C ILE A 696 -1.00 3.03 20.32
N ALA A 697 -1.32 1.86 19.80
CA ALA A 697 -0.48 0.67 19.81
C ALA A 697 -0.15 0.29 18.36
N ILE A 698 1.13 0.35 17.97
CA ILE A 698 1.61 -0.12 16.67
C ILE A 698 2.15 -1.52 16.82
N THR A 699 1.67 -2.47 16.02
CA THR A 699 2.24 -3.82 15.99
C THR A 699 3.54 -3.81 15.21
N LEU A 700 4.64 -4.15 15.89
CA LEU A 700 5.96 -4.28 15.30
C LEU A 700 6.17 -5.67 14.71
N LEU A 701 5.70 -6.70 15.41
CA LEU A 701 5.91 -8.08 15.02
C LEU A 701 4.81 -8.97 15.61
N ARG A 702 4.34 -9.93 14.82
CA ARG A 702 3.47 -11.03 15.28
C ARG A 702 4.07 -12.35 14.82
N ALA A 703 4.26 -13.27 15.74
CA ALA A 703 4.90 -14.56 15.54
C ALA A 703 3.90 -15.68 15.86
N VAL A 704 3.61 -16.52 14.86
CA VAL A 704 2.67 -17.64 14.98
C VAL A 704 3.24 -18.88 14.30
N LYS A 705 2.66 -20.05 14.52
CA LYS A 705 3.27 -21.34 14.11
C LYS A 705 2.54 -22.07 12.99
N HIS A 706 1.38 -21.59 12.58
CA HIS A 706 0.58 -22.26 11.55
C HIS A 706 -0.32 -21.29 10.81
N LEU A 707 -0.71 -21.69 9.62
CA LEU A 707 -1.55 -20.90 8.71
C LEU A 707 -2.96 -20.70 9.28
N GLY A 708 -3.60 -21.71 9.86
CA GLY A 708 -4.88 -21.54 10.57
C GLY A 708 -6.14 -21.92 9.80
N ASP A 709 -6.02 -22.29 8.53
CA ASP A 709 -7.15 -22.75 7.73
C ASP A 709 -7.58 -24.18 8.12
N TRP A 710 -8.61 -24.71 7.46
CA TRP A 710 -9.31 -26.00 7.69
C TRP A 710 -8.48 -27.21 8.15
N GLY A 711 -7.25 -27.01 8.42
CA GLY A 711 -6.29 -27.96 8.99
C GLY A 711 -5.16 -27.19 9.64
N VAL A 712 -4.27 -27.92 10.29
CA VAL A 712 -3.04 -27.37 10.83
C VAL A 712 -1.96 -27.48 9.75
N PHE A 713 -1.72 -26.37 9.02
CA PHE A 713 -0.58 -26.26 8.12
C PHE A 713 0.57 -25.61 8.90
N PRO A 714 1.63 -26.36 9.26
CA PRO A 714 2.75 -25.80 9.99
C PRO A 714 3.50 -24.76 9.13
N THR A 715 3.73 -23.58 9.68
CA THR A 715 4.46 -22.47 9.05
C THR A 715 5.52 -21.94 10.03
N PRO A 716 6.58 -22.71 10.31
CA PRO A 716 7.58 -22.34 11.31
C PRO A 716 8.30 -21.01 11.02
N GLU A 717 8.39 -20.56 9.77
CA GLU A 717 9.02 -19.30 9.41
C GLU A 717 8.13 -18.08 9.75
N ALA A 718 6.82 -18.29 9.95
CA ALA A 718 5.91 -17.25 10.45
C ALA A 718 6.18 -16.86 11.93
N GLN A 719 7.03 -17.60 12.62
CA GLN A 719 7.59 -17.19 13.92
C GLN A 719 8.54 -15.99 13.81
N CYS A 720 8.93 -15.58 12.60
CA CYS A 720 9.74 -14.40 12.35
C CYS A 720 10.98 -14.32 13.26
N GLN A 721 11.71 -15.44 13.40
CA GLN A 721 12.91 -15.47 14.25
C GLN A 721 14.07 -14.70 13.62
N GLY A 722 14.88 -14.04 14.45
CA GLY A 722 16.06 -13.32 14.00
C GLY A 722 15.98 -11.81 14.21
N LEU A 723 16.84 -11.07 13.54
CA LEU A 723 16.94 -9.61 13.65
C LEU A 723 15.88 -8.94 12.75
N HIS A 724 15.10 -8.05 13.36
CA HIS A 724 14.15 -7.17 12.67
C HIS A 724 14.46 -5.72 12.99
N THR A 725 14.33 -4.85 11.99
CA THR A 725 14.52 -3.41 12.13
C THR A 725 13.21 -2.69 11.85
N PHE A 726 12.85 -1.74 12.72
CA PHE A 726 11.63 -0.95 12.62
C PHE A 726 11.94 0.53 12.66
N GLU A 727 11.28 1.31 11.80
CA GLU A 727 11.43 2.76 11.74
C GLU A 727 10.06 3.43 11.86
N TYR A 728 9.99 4.39 12.79
CA TYR A 728 8.79 5.22 13.00
C TYR A 728 9.17 6.59 13.53
N ALA A 729 8.23 7.52 13.48
CA ALA A 729 8.45 8.87 14.04
C ALA A 729 7.27 9.29 14.90
N ILE A 730 7.57 9.99 15.99
CA ILE A 730 6.61 10.53 16.96
C ILE A 730 6.45 12.01 16.66
N ILE A 731 5.21 12.46 16.41
CA ILE A 731 4.89 13.82 15.97
C ILE A 731 3.77 14.38 16.84
N PRO A 732 4.08 15.02 17.99
CA PRO A 732 3.09 15.75 18.75
C PRO A 732 2.73 17.06 18.04
N HIS A 733 1.47 17.48 18.16
CA HIS A 733 1.00 18.72 17.53
C HIS A 733 -0.17 19.35 18.27
N ALA A 734 -0.44 20.63 18.00
CA ALA A 734 -1.62 21.34 18.49
C ALA A 734 -2.83 21.07 17.60
N GLY A 735 -4.02 20.93 18.20
CA GLY A 735 -5.30 20.80 17.52
C GLY A 735 -5.46 19.53 16.67
N LYS A 736 -6.51 19.51 15.86
CA LYS A 736 -6.83 18.39 14.97
C LYS A 736 -5.78 18.21 13.86
N LEU A 737 -5.63 16.96 13.39
CA LEU A 737 -4.76 16.61 12.25
C LEU A 737 -4.96 17.52 11.03
N GLU A 738 -6.22 17.79 10.66
CA GLU A 738 -6.57 18.59 9.47
C GLU A 738 -6.06 20.04 9.56
N SER A 739 -5.98 20.60 10.76
CA SER A 739 -5.48 21.97 11.02
C SER A 739 -3.98 22.04 11.30
N SER A 740 -3.34 20.90 11.57
CA SER A 740 -1.90 20.79 11.83
C SER A 740 -1.12 20.51 10.52
N ILE A 741 0.19 20.36 10.61
CA ILE A 741 1.04 19.88 9.50
C ILE A 741 1.57 18.46 9.75
N ALA A 742 1.04 17.77 10.76
CA ALA A 742 1.56 16.47 11.18
C ALA A 742 1.40 15.39 10.11
N ASP A 743 0.33 15.43 9.31
CA ASP A 743 0.16 14.56 8.14
C ASP A 743 1.22 14.80 7.05
N ILE A 744 1.60 16.07 6.82
CA ILE A 744 2.67 16.44 5.90
C ILE A 744 4.01 15.92 6.41
N ASP A 745 4.29 16.13 7.69
CA ASP A 745 5.51 15.64 8.36
C ASP A 745 5.59 14.10 8.33
N ALA A 746 4.46 13.40 8.50
CA ALA A 746 4.39 11.95 8.43
C ALA A 746 4.64 11.43 7.00
N ARG A 747 4.07 12.06 5.97
CA ARG A 747 4.35 11.73 4.57
C ARG A 747 5.79 12.05 4.17
N ALA A 748 6.37 13.13 4.70
CA ALA A 748 7.77 13.46 4.50
C ALA A 748 8.70 12.40 5.11
N PHE A 749 8.34 11.83 6.28
CA PHE A 749 9.07 10.70 6.87
C PHE A 749 9.08 9.47 5.93
N ASN A 750 7.95 9.19 5.26
CA ASN A 750 7.81 8.07 4.32
C ASN A 750 8.49 8.29 2.97
N ALA A 751 8.88 9.51 2.63
CA ALA A 751 9.48 9.86 1.35
C ALA A 751 10.75 10.72 1.59
N PRO A 752 11.86 10.12 2.06
CA PRO A 752 13.07 10.85 2.41
C PRO A 752 13.68 11.57 1.20
N LEU A 753 14.45 12.63 1.46
CA LEU A 753 15.29 13.27 0.46
C LEU A 753 16.39 12.29 0.02
N THR A 754 16.70 12.29 -1.27
CA THR A 754 17.73 11.40 -1.85
C THR A 754 18.86 12.22 -2.45
N ALA A 755 20.11 11.88 -2.12
CA ALA A 755 21.30 12.60 -2.55
C ALA A 755 22.16 11.74 -3.47
N ILE A 756 22.70 12.34 -4.55
CA ILE A 756 23.71 11.72 -5.40
C ILE A 756 24.88 12.68 -5.59
N GLN A 757 26.09 12.13 -5.65
CA GLN A 757 27.27 12.88 -6.11
C GLN A 757 27.30 12.91 -7.64
N ILE A 758 27.62 14.08 -8.22
CA ILE A 758 27.73 14.26 -9.66
C ILE A 758 29.15 14.72 -10.05
N LYS A 759 29.64 14.27 -11.21
CA LYS A 759 30.95 14.65 -11.76
C LYS A 759 30.82 15.80 -12.77
N ASN A 760 29.77 15.77 -13.58
CA ASN A 760 29.55 16.70 -14.70
C ASN A 760 28.16 17.32 -14.62
N GLY A 761 28.03 18.54 -15.15
CA GLY A 761 26.75 19.24 -15.31
C GLY A 761 26.51 19.67 -16.75
N GLY A 762 25.38 20.30 -16.99
CA GLY A 762 24.93 20.83 -18.28
C GLY A 762 24.64 22.33 -18.25
N ASN A 763 23.59 22.73 -18.98
CA ASN A 763 23.19 24.14 -19.08
C ASN A 763 21.67 24.37 -19.21
N LYS A 764 20.88 23.28 -19.06
CA LYS A 764 19.41 23.38 -19.24
C LYS A 764 18.69 23.77 -17.93
N LEU A 765 19.22 23.36 -16.80
CA LEU A 765 18.60 23.53 -15.50
C LEU A 765 19.43 24.43 -14.59
N ALA A 766 18.79 25.24 -13.77
CA ALA A 766 19.44 26.00 -12.69
C ALA A 766 19.96 25.03 -11.60
N PRO A 767 20.90 25.46 -10.72
CA PRO A 767 21.38 24.61 -9.61
C PRO A 767 20.30 24.21 -8.61
N ARG A 768 19.17 24.90 -8.58
CA ARG A 768 17.98 24.61 -7.78
C ARG A 768 16.74 24.79 -8.64
N GLY A 769 15.80 23.83 -8.56
CA GLY A 769 14.62 23.87 -9.40
C GLY A 769 13.45 23.06 -8.91
N ILE A 770 12.27 23.32 -9.46
CA ILE A 770 11.00 22.63 -9.25
C ILE A 770 10.61 22.03 -10.59
N PHE A 771 10.05 20.84 -10.62
CA PHE A 771 9.45 20.23 -11.81
C PHE A 771 7.93 20.42 -11.84
N ILE A 772 7.31 20.21 -10.69
CA ILE A 772 5.86 20.38 -10.48
C ILE A 772 5.65 21.00 -9.09
N ASP A 773 4.73 21.95 -8.99
CA ASP A 773 4.24 22.44 -7.70
C ASP A 773 2.72 22.30 -7.64
N LEU A 774 2.22 21.80 -6.51
CA LEU A 774 0.80 21.62 -6.22
C LEU A 774 0.47 22.30 -4.89
N GLN A 775 -0.45 23.26 -4.94
CA GLN A 775 -0.93 23.97 -3.76
C GLN A 775 -2.45 23.82 -3.63
N PRO A 776 -3.00 23.85 -2.40
CA PRO A 776 -2.27 23.87 -1.12
C PRO A 776 -1.53 22.57 -0.84
N GLN A 777 -0.52 22.60 0.04
CA GLN A 777 0.30 21.44 0.41
C GLN A 777 -0.48 20.28 1.05
N LYS A 778 -1.73 20.51 1.42
CA LYS A 778 -2.68 19.48 1.91
C LYS A 778 -3.21 18.56 0.80
N LEU A 779 -3.14 18.98 -0.45
CA LEU A 779 -3.35 18.10 -1.59
C LEU A 779 -2.14 17.18 -1.75
N VAL A 780 -2.36 15.91 -2.03
CA VAL A 780 -1.31 14.89 -2.03
C VAL A 780 -1.09 14.37 -3.44
N ILE A 781 0.12 14.53 -3.98
CA ILE A 781 0.51 13.88 -5.23
C ILE A 781 0.73 12.38 -4.95
N SER A 782 -0.05 11.54 -5.64
CA SER A 782 0.08 10.09 -5.56
C SER A 782 0.99 9.54 -6.66
N SER A 783 0.91 10.08 -7.88
CA SER A 783 1.69 9.63 -9.03
C SER A 783 2.11 10.77 -9.95
N ILE A 784 3.33 10.70 -10.43
CA ILE A 784 3.82 11.42 -11.60
C ILE A 784 4.50 10.39 -12.51
N LYS A 785 4.08 10.31 -13.76
CA LYS A 785 4.63 9.34 -14.73
C LYS A 785 4.44 9.83 -16.16
N LYS A 786 5.11 9.21 -17.12
CA LYS A 786 4.77 9.33 -18.53
C LYS A 786 3.41 8.67 -18.80
N ALA A 787 2.58 9.25 -19.65
CA ALA A 787 1.33 8.62 -20.09
C ALA A 787 1.60 7.29 -20.81
N GLU A 788 0.65 6.33 -20.69
CA GLU A 788 0.83 4.97 -21.25
C GLU A 788 1.02 4.98 -22.77
N ASP A 789 0.21 5.75 -23.48
CA ASP A 789 0.14 5.70 -24.92
C ASP A 789 0.50 7.04 -25.59
N ARG A 790 1.00 8.03 -24.83
CA ARG A 790 1.31 9.37 -25.30
C ARG A 790 2.61 9.91 -24.71
N ASP A 791 3.26 10.82 -25.42
CA ASP A 791 4.44 11.54 -24.97
C ASP A 791 4.03 12.79 -24.17
N SER A 792 3.49 12.57 -22.99
CA SER A 792 2.98 13.57 -22.07
C SER A 792 3.16 13.10 -20.61
N LEU A 793 3.03 14.02 -19.68
CA LEU A 793 3.16 13.77 -18.25
C LEU A 793 1.78 13.56 -17.62
N ILE A 794 1.60 12.50 -16.86
CA ILE A 794 0.45 12.31 -15.97
C ILE A 794 0.83 12.76 -14.57
N VAL A 795 -0.02 13.59 -13.99
CA VAL A 795 0.05 14.01 -12.59
C VAL A 795 -1.27 13.62 -11.92
N ARG A 796 -1.21 12.71 -10.95
CA ARG A 796 -2.36 12.31 -10.15
C ARG A 796 -2.18 12.80 -8.73
N PHE A 797 -3.24 13.39 -8.19
CA PHE A 797 -3.27 13.88 -6.82
C PHE A 797 -4.68 13.74 -6.23
N TYR A 798 -4.80 13.87 -4.91
CA TYR A 798 -6.09 13.75 -4.24
C TYR A 798 -6.21 14.70 -3.06
N ASN A 799 -7.47 14.96 -2.70
CA ASN A 799 -7.83 15.66 -1.47
C ASN A 799 -8.17 14.63 -0.38
N PRO A 800 -7.33 14.45 0.65
CA PRO A 800 -7.59 13.47 1.71
C PRO A 800 -8.64 13.89 2.73
N TYR A 801 -9.18 15.12 2.65
CA TYR A 801 -10.05 15.73 3.67
C TYR A 801 -11.48 15.95 3.18
N HIS A 802 -12.36 16.33 4.12
CA HIS A 802 -13.79 16.53 3.87
C HIS A 802 -14.18 17.93 3.34
N ASN A 803 -13.23 18.84 3.18
CA ASN A 803 -13.45 20.18 2.65
C ASN A 803 -12.94 20.28 1.20
N SER A 804 -13.69 20.95 0.32
CA SER A 804 -13.17 21.31 -1.01
C SER A 804 -11.94 22.22 -0.88
N MET A 805 -10.99 22.05 -1.81
CA MET A 805 -9.80 22.89 -1.89
C MET A 805 -9.67 23.47 -3.30
N LEU A 806 -9.32 24.76 -3.41
CA LEU A 806 -8.91 25.33 -4.69
C LEU A 806 -7.46 24.90 -4.95
N GLY A 807 -7.30 23.96 -5.87
CA GLY A 807 -5.99 23.42 -6.26
C GLY A 807 -5.32 24.27 -7.31
N THR A 808 -4.03 24.50 -7.18
CA THR A 808 -3.20 25.16 -8.19
C THR A 808 -2.05 24.21 -8.54
N LEU A 809 -2.06 23.72 -9.78
CA LEU A 809 -1.01 22.88 -10.36
C LEU A 809 -0.14 23.73 -11.27
N THR A 810 1.15 23.81 -10.97
CA THR A 810 2.12 24.65 -11.70
C THR A 810 3.24 23.78 -12.28
N SER A 811 3.52 23.95 -13.57
CA SER A 811 4.72 23.42 -14.22
C SER A 811 5.58 24.59 -14.71
N PRO A 812 6.84 24.70 -14.27
CA PRO A 812 7.77 25.71 -14.79
C PRO A 812 8.27 25.38 -16.21
N MET A 813 8.05 24.15 -16.67
CA MET A 813 8.35 23.75 -18.05
C MET A 813 7.31 24.33 -19.02
N PRO A 814 7.68 24.62 -20.29
CA PRO A 814 6.71 25.12 -21.27
C PRO A 814 5.58 24.13 -21.51
N VAL A 815 4.36 24.52 -21.14
CA VAL A 815 3.14 23.72 -21.30
C VAL A 815 2.41 24.14 -22.59
N ASP A 816 1.96 23.15 -23.37
CA ASP A 816 1.11 23.36 -24.53
C ASP A 816 -0.38 23.26 -24.17
N ASN A 817 -0.75 22.13 -23.53
CA ASN A 817 -2.12 21.87 -23.11
C ASN A 817 -2.14 21.08 -21.80
N VAL A 818 -3.23 21.23 -21.04
CA VAL A 818 -3.52 20.36 -19.89
C VAL A 818 -4.93 19.79 -20.05
N TYR A 819 -5.07 18.50 -19.72
CA TYR A 819 -6.36 17.80 -19.78
C TYR A 819 -6.68 17.16 -18.43
N LEU A 820 -7.93 17.24 -18.02
CA LEU A 820 -8.48 16.36 -16.99
C LEU A 820 -8.69 14.98 -17.60
N CYS A 821 -8.25 13.93 -16.89
CA CYS A 821 -8.36 12.54 -17.32
C CYS A 821 -9.09 11.69 -16.29
N ASN A 822 -9.60 10.54 -16.72
CA ASN A 822 -10.00 9.48 -15.81
C ASN A 822 -8.78 8.65 -15.33
N LEU A 823 -8.99 7.61 -14.50
CA LEU A 823 -7.88 6.78 -13.98
C LEU A 823 -7.23 5.90 -15.05
N ALA A 824 -7.92 5.63 -16.17
CA ALA A 824 -7.39 4.95 -17.34
C ALA A 824 -6.59 5.90 -18.28
N GLU A 825 -6.35 7.15 -17.86
CA GLU A 825 -5.65 8.21 -18.61
C GLU A 825 -6.40 8.65 -19.90
N GLU A 826 -7.70 8.36 -20.01
CA GLU A 826 -8.53 8.88 -21.10
C GLU A 826 -8.87 10.35 -20.83
N ARG A 827 -8.67 11.22 -21.83
CA ARG A 827 -8.98 12.66 -21.75
C ARG A 827 -10.48 12.89 -21.66
N LEU A 828 -10.89 13.63 -20.61
CA LEU A 828 -12.29 14.02 -20.39
C LEU A 828 -12.56 15.46 -20.84
N GLU A 829 -11.68 16.39 -20.40
CA GLU A 829 -11.87 17.83 -20.61
C GLU A 829 -10.51 18.51 -20.76
N LYS A 830 -10.47 19.54 -21.61
CA LYS A 830 -9.32 20.44 -21.70
C LYS A 830 -9.42 21.52 -20.65
N LEU A 831 -8.39 21.64 -19.80
CA LEU A 831 -8.32 22.65 -18.76
C LEU A 831 -7.69 23.95 -19.28
N GLU A 832 -8.14 25.08 -18.72
CA GLU A 832 -7.48 26.37 -18.96
C GLU A 832 -6.13 26.39 -18.25
N CYS A 833 -5.08 26.69 -19.00
CA CYS A 833 -3.72 26.79 -18.50
C CYS A 833 -3.13 28.16 -18.88
N ILE A 834 -2.82 28.98 -17.86
CA ILE A 834 -2.29 30.34 -18.05
C ILE A 834 -0.86 30.35 -17.48
N ASN A 835 0.12 30.58 -18.37
CA ASN A 835 1.55 30.60 -18.00
C ASN A 835 2.04 29.36 -17.22
N GLY A 836 1.59 28.16 -17.59
CA GLY A 836 1.94 26.92 -16.93
C GLY A 836 1.19 26.65 -15.63
N VAL A 837 0.17 27.45 -15.31
CA VAL A 837 -0.65 27.33 -14.11
C VAL A 837 -2.06 26.89 -14.47
N VAL A 838 -2.54 25.84 -13.83
CA VAL A 838 -3.92 25.33 -13.86
C VAL A 838 -4.54 25.49 -12.49
N THR A 839 -5.71 26.10 -12.42
CA THR A 839 -6.50 26.21 -11.19
C THR A 839 -7.79 25.42 -11.35
N LEU A 840 -8.09 24.57 -10.37
CA LEU A 840 -9.28 23.71 -10.37
C LEU A 840 -9.81 23.49 -8.95
N ASP A 841 -11.12 23.32 -8.85
CA ASP A 841 -11.74 22.85 -7.61
C ASP A 841 -11.40 21.37 -7.40
N VAL A 842 -10.93 21.02 -6.20
CA VAL A 842 -10.68 19.65 -5.79
C VAL A 842 -11.68 19.28 -4.69
N PRO A 843 -12.78 18.59 -5.05
CA PRO A 843 -13.80 18.21 -4.08
C PRO A 843 -13.27 17.36 -2.94
N PRO A 844 -14.02 17.22 -1.83
CA PRO A 844 -13.66 16.30 -0.74
C PRO A 844 -13.38 14.90 -1.26
N LYS A 845 -12.29 14.29 -0.75
CA LYS A 845 -11.93 12.89 -1.03
C LYS A 845 -11.72 12.53 -2.51
N LYS A 846 -11.64 13.54 -3.39
CA LYS A 846 -11.56 13.35 -4.84
C LYS A 846 -10.15 13.07 -5.32
N ILE A 847 -10.01 12.07 -6.19
CA ILE A 847 -8.80 11.77 -6.97
C ILE A 847 -8.91 12.53 -8.29
N ILE A 848 -7.89 13.30 -8.60
CA ILE A 848 -7.77 14.08 -9.85
C ILE A 848 -6.58 13.53 -10.64
N THR A 849 -6.76 13.34 -11.94
CA THR A 849 -5.69 12.99 -12.87
C THR A 849 -5.60 14.05 -13.95
N CYS A 850 -4.45 14.72 -14.05
CA CYS A 850 -4.16 15.70 -15.10
C CYS A 850 -3.10 15.14 -16.05
N GLU A 851 -3.31 15.33 -17.34
CA GLU A 851 -2.29 15.13 -18.37
C GLU A 851 -1.72 16.49 -18.78
N ILE A 852 -0.40 16.65 -18.67
CA ILE A 852 0.34 17.85 -19.09
C ILE A 852 1.09 17.52 -20.38
N VAL A 853 0.74 18.21 -21.47
CA VAL A 853 1.43 18.15 -22.75
C VAL A 853 2.45 19.28 -22.78
N THR A 854 3.72 18.96 -22.89
CA THR A 854 4.81 19.94 -22.93
C THR A 854 5.17 20.31 -24.36
N LYS A 855 5.69 21.52 -24.56
CA LYS A 855 6.36 21.91 -25.79
C LYS A 855 7.79 21.40 -25.76
N TYR A 856 8.15 20.54 -26.70
CA TYR A 856 9.53 20.12 -26.91
C TYR A 856 10.29 21.17 -27.73
#